data_077a7d96231e9625c3636e4febb59ecf
#
_entry.id   077a7d96231e9625c3636e4febb59ecf
#
_cell.length_a   1.000
_cell.length_b   1.000
_cell.length_c   1.000
_cell.angle_alpha   90.00
_cell.angle_beta   90.00
_cell.angle_gamma   90.00
#
_symmetry.space_group_name_H-M   'P 1'
#
loop_
_entity.id
_entity.type
_entity.pdbx_description
1 polymer ?
#
loop_
_entity_poly.entity_id
_entity_poly.type
_entity_poly.pdbx_seq_one_letter_code
_entity_poly.pdbx_strand_id
1 'polypeptide(L)'
;MLKRLPHAVALALVVCAGMPAGMSACTNSTSTSSSGGDLGVSSILFIQRVTTIVDGSNITIDVAGGNGQVIDYTRYEPGGKLNILSPARADGVVTTLTRQFTTADFNGADVSFDGTQAVFSMMKDSSDRYHIYTVSLTANAQGLFEVHQKTAGDQDDINPIYLPGGRIAFATNQMYTPMGTRADEYEHARIVSQLATISVDGGDADRRLFPQNLSHSVAPFARYDGSFGYSRWEHLGGVNDVKIFAASPGGTNMVAVGGQHGKPCNSLINLHEISPNVMIGVGTERDRTIHAGALVQMDSRNHADPVCLDPSGDYTGHQCLDEEHAQFTVLTPNVPLNADPSPVGRYREPSVLPDGRILTSWADGPVNDLNELAATPPDFGIYVYDPVAHTNQLVYNDRNYWDLNAIAVVPRTEPPIIGDVQHTIASTTPILIGSVNLATTSLDETVSGAQFTSPVPLGVALQGAVAVRIIEGFSSEAAKGITQFGLTMDEGAAVLGTAPVESDGSWLANAPPYIMMHLQPIDKFGLAIRNQRLWIQGAPGEDRRCVGCHASRTGQGVPTMGGVPTVATAQQFTEAIPDRAEYGWPDKIQPLLTEKCAGCHNSSTTSYYSLTRTDPVTGAVTTYNIPTLDLSATPVTVYYDKQVHVYEASYVSLFYPATLAMGMMEGVTITGTVPPEWAIPEDARNSVLISKLNIKAADGTTAFPTSTNPFHPEDQGASYSLTPDERQTLIRTMDLGGQYWSRQNTGFVPYNSDPTAGQQY
;
A
#
# COMPACT_ATOMS: atom_id res chain seq x y z
N MET A 1 -18.77 -25.05 -32.27
CA MET A 1 -19.26 -24.89 -33.64
C MET A 1 -19.42 -23.42 -33.94
N LEU A 2 -18.95 -22.99 -35.08
CA LEU A 2 -18.95 -21.69 -35.78
C LEU A 2 -17.81 -20.73 -35.48
N LYS A 3 -16.87 -20.80 -36.31
CA LYS A 3 -16.46 -20.08 -37.54
C LYS A 3 -15.73 -18.77 -37.27
N ARG A 4 -14.39 -18.87 -37.42
CA ARG A 4 -13.48 -17.74 -37.64
C ARG A 4 -13.62 -17.25 -39.10
N LEU A 5 -13.44 -15.95 -39.30
CA LEU A 5 -13.04 -15.36 -40.59
C LEU A 5 -12.01 -14.24 -40.33
N PRO A 6 -10.92 -14.20 -41.09
CA PRO A 6 -9.88 -13.21 -40.95
C PRO A 6 -10.15 -11.99 -41.84
N HIS A 7 -9.81 -10.79 -41.36
CA HIS A 7 -9.77 -9.60 -42.22
C HIS A 7 -8.31 -9.29 -42.56
N ALA A 8 -8.04 -9.36 -43.84
CA ALA A 8 -6.80 -8.89 -44.45
C ALA A 8 -6.86 -7.35 -44.56
N VAL A 9 -5.76 -6.71 -44.11
CA VAL A 9 -5.53 -5.27 -44.35
C VAL A 9 -4.66 -5.16 -45.63
N ALA A 10 -5.21 -4.50 -46.61
CA ALA A 10 -4.49 -4.15 -47.84
C ALA A 10 -3.67 -2.87 -47.63
N LEU A 11 -2.38 -2.99 -47.93
CA LEU A 11 -1.41 -1.91 -48.00
C LEU A 11 -1.60 -1.13 -49.30
N ALA A 12 -1.96 0.13 -49.27
CA ALA A 12 -1.96 1.03 -50.44
C ALA A 12 -0.71 1.92 -50.37
N LEU A 13 0.23 1.64 -51.26
CA LEU A 13 1.36 2.54 -51.59
C LEU A 13 0.83 3.71 -52.42
N VAL A 14 1.06 4.94 -51.94
CA VAL A 14 0.99 6.13 -52.78
C VAL A 14 2.40 6.68 -52.95
N VAL A 15 2.88 6.60 -54.19
CA VAL A 15 4.10 7.26 -54.63
C VAL A 15 3.73 8.67 -55.08
N CYS A 16 4.38 9.68 -54.53
CA CYS A 16 4.42 11.00 -55.13
C CYS A 16 5.86 11.49 -55.20
N ALA A 17 6.28 11.78 -56.42
CA ALA A 17 7.58 12.30 -56.76
C ALA A 17 7.59 13.82 -56.83
N GLY A 18 8.74 14.40 -56.43
CA GLY A 18 9.33 15.53 -57.17
C GLY A 18 9.17 16.96 -56.64
N MET A 19 10.20 17.43 -55.91
CA MET A 19 10.95 18.72 -56.02
C MET A 19 10.23 20.09 -55.96
N PRO A 20 10.93 21.21 -55.61
CA PRO A 20 12.28 21.43 -55.14
C PRO A 20 12.46 22.31 -53.88
N ALA A 21 13.73 22.44 -53.46
CA ALA A 21 14.22 23.22 -52.35
C ALA A 21 13.82 24.73 -52.37
N GLY A 22 13.35 25.20 -51.24
CA GLY A 22 13.27 26.59 -50.91
C GLY A 22 13.83 26.82 -49.52
N MET A 23 15.01 27.41 -49.44
CA MET A 23 15.56 27.98 -48.20
C MET A 23 14.58 29.00 -47.65
N SER A 24 14.02 28.73 -46.49
CA SER A 24 13.31 29.78 -45.75
C SER A 24 13.99 29.97 -44.39
N ALA A 25 14.35 31.19 -44.14
CA ALA A 25 15.07 31.65 -42.97
C ALA A 25 14.33 31.32 -41.70
N CYS A 26 15.10 30.90 -40.69
CA CYS A 26 14.64 30.90 -39.30
C CYS A 26 14.27 32.32 -38.89
N THR A 27 13.02 32.65 -38.93
CA THR A 27 12.50 33.80 -38.20
C THR A 27 12.42 33.39 -36.74
N ASN A 28 13.26 34.04 -35.92
CA ASN A 28 13.07 34.10 -34.48
C ASN A 28 11.62 34.50 -34.20
N SER A 29 10.77 33.53 -33.83
CA SER A 29 9.54 33.85 -33.16
C SER A 29 9.92 34.32 -31.75
N THR A 30 9.97 35.65 -31.59
CA THR A 30 9.84 36.27 -30.27
C THR A 30 8.56 35.73 -29.68
N SER A 31 8.71 34.81 -28.70
CA SER A 31 7.64 34.45 -27.82
C SER A 31 7.17 35.73 -27.13
N THR A 32 6.03 36.21 -27.53
CA THR A 32 5.28 37.18 -26.74
C THR A 32 5.05 36.53 -25.40
N SER A 33 5.77 36.99 -24.36
CA SER A 33 5.45 36.69 -22.98
C SER A 33 4.00 37.10 -22.74
N SER A 34 3.09 36.13 -22.72
CA SER A 34 1.80 36.37 -22.12
C SER A 34 2.08 36.69 -20.65
N SER A 35 1.74 37.90 -20.24
CA SER A 35 1.77 38.29 -18.82
C SER A 35 1.03 37.24 -18.04
N GLY A 36 1.74 36.50 -17.18
CA GLY A 36 1.15 35.47 -16.36
C GLY A 36 -0.07 36.02 -15.63
N GLY A 37 -1.22 35.35 -15.80
CA GLY A 37 -2.47 35.79 -15.19
C GLY A 37 -2.30 35.93 -13.68
N ASP A 38 -2.99 36.87 -13.08
CA ASP A 38 -3.02 37.05 -11.63
C ASP A 38 -3.48 35.74 -10.96
N LEU A 39 -2.68 35.20 -10.05
CA LEU A 39 -3.02 33.99 -9.31
C LEU A 39 -4.05 34.23 -8.19
N GLY A 40 -4.44 35.48 -7.96
CA GLY A 40 -5.34 35.87 -6.88
C GLY A 40 -4.69 35.75 -5.48
N VAL A 41 -3.39 35.48 -5.40
CA VAL A 41 -2.61 35.39 -4.17
C VAL A 41 -1.36 36.24 -4.26
N SER A 42 -0.92 36.80 -3.12
CA SER A 42 0.24 37.70 -3.11
C SER A 42 1.57 36.95 -3.23
N SER A 43 1.67 35.76 -2.72
CA SER A 43 2.90 34.96 -2.72
C SER A 43 2.62 33.45 -2.66
N ILE A 44 3.60 32.68 -3.11
CA ILE A 44 3.63 31.22 -3.01
C ILE A 44 4.91 30.78 -2.30
N LEU A 45 4.77 29.79 -1.42
CA LEU A 45 5.86 29.02 -0.82
C LEU A 45 6.20 27.85 -1.75
N PHE A 46 7.48 27.51 -1.93
CA PHE A 46 7.90 26.35 -2.70
C PHE A 46 9.28 25.85 -2.29
N ILE A 47 9.56 24.60 -2.63
CA ILE A 47 10.85 23.94 -2.40
C ILE A 47 11.62 23.88 -3.72
N GLN A 48 12.92 24.12 -3.65
CA GLN A 48 13.88 23.79 -4.72
C GLN A 48 14.74 22.61 -4.26
N ARG A 49 14.78 21.54 -5.06
CA ARG A 49 15.71 20.42 -4.89
C ARG A 49 16.67 20.36 -6.08
N VAL A 50 17.94 20.03 -5.80
CA VAL A 50 18.95 19.93 -6.85
C VAL A 50 18.65 18.75 -7.77
N THR A 51 18.72 18.98 -9.08
CA THR A 51 18.45 17.94 -10.10
C THR A 51 19.68 17.11 -10.44
N THR A 52 20.89 17.61 -10.16
CA THR A 52 22.13 16.92 -10.49
C THR A 52 22.38 15.80 -9.48
N ILE A 53 22.52 14.61 -9.99
CA ILE A 53 22.84 13.43 -9.20
C ILE A 53 24.37 13.34 -9.14
N VAL A 54 24.95 13.61 -7.98
CA VAL A 54 26.42 13.62 -7.79
C VAL A 54 26.98 12.19 -7.70
N ASP A 55 26.21 11.29 -7.11
CA ASP A 55 26.52 9.86 -7.02
C ASP A 55 25.34 9.05 -7.54
N GLY A 56 25.39 8.69 -8.83
CA GLY A 56 24.37 7.90 -9.49
C GLY A 56 24.13 6.51 -8.90
N SER A 57 24.99 6.04 -8.00
CA SER A 57 24.88 4.70 -7.44
C SER A 57 23.66 4.57 -6.51
N ASN A 58 23.34 5.55 -5.70
CA ASN A 58 22.20 5.50 -4.78
C ASN A 58 20.86 5.54 -5.53
N ILE A 59 20.74 6.40 -6.51
CA ILE A 59 19.50 6.53 -7.27
C ILE A 59 19.34 5.36 -8.24
N THR A 60 20.43 4.86 -8.80
CA THR A 60 20.39 3.67 -9.64
C THR A 60 19.83 2.46 -8.90
N ILE A 61 20.12 2.33 -7.61
CA ILE A 61 19.59 1.24 -6.79
C ILE A 61 18.07 1.40 -6.60
N ASP A 62 17.60 2.58 -6.30
CA ASP A 62 16.18 2.87 -6.08
C ASP A 62 15.35 2.65 -7.33
N VAL A 63 15.81 3.13 -8.44
CA VAL A 63 15.17 2.93 -9.73
C VAL A 63 15.22 1.48 -10.18
N ALA A 64 16.34 0.79 -9.95
CA ALA A 64 16.46 -0.63 -10.28
C ALA A 64 15.53 -1.51 -9.44
N GLY A 65 15.22 -1.09 -8.21
CA GLY A 65 14.23 -1.73 -7.35
C GLY A 65 12.78 -1.54 -7.80
N GLY A 66 12.51 -0.52 -8.62
CA GLY A 66 11.18 -0.27 -9.18
C GLY A 66 10.17 0.39 -8.23
N ASN A 67 10.58 0.82 -7.04
CA ASN A 67 9.71 1.40 -6.01
C ASN A 67 10.07 2.86 -5.65
N GLY A 68 10.73 3.58 -6.55
CA GLY A 68 11.28 4.91 -6.29
C GLY A 68 10.31 5.91 -5.69
N GLN A 69 9.03 5.81 -6.02
CA GLN A 69 8.06 6.82 -5.60
C GLN A 69 7.75 6.84 -4.10
N VAL A 70 7.65 5.71 -3.43
CA VAL A 70 7.25 5.68 -2.01
C VAL A 70 8.41 5.84 -1.04
N ILE A 71 9.63 5.93 -1.56
CA ILE A 71 10.86 5.96 -0.78
C ILE A 71 11.85 7.04 -1.23
N ASP A 72 11.43 7.93 -2.09
CA ASP A 72 12.21 9.08 -2.57
C ASP A 72 12.73 9.97 -1.41
N TYR A 73 12.14 9.87 -0.23
CA TYR A 73 12.55 10.62 0.95
C TYR A 73 13.97 10.30 1.45
N THR A 74 14.51 9.15 1.11
CA THR A 74 15.89 8.78 1.52
C THR A 74 16.97 9.47 0.71
N ARG A 75 16.60 10.06 -0.42
CA ARG A 75 17.51 10.81 -1.27
C ARG A 75 17.97 12.07 -0.57
N TYR A 76 19.27 12.37 -0.69
CA TYR A 76 19.87 13.62 -0.24
C TYR A 76 20.74 14.22 -1.34
N GLU A 77 20.45 15.47 -1.73
CA GLU A 77 21.25 16.25 -2.63
C GLU A 77 21.47 17.65 -2.05
N PRO A 78 22.76 18.06 -1.80
CA PRO A 78 23.04 19.33 -1.15
C PRO A 78 22.70 20.53 -2.03
N GLY A 79 22.17 21.60 -1.41
CA GLY A 79 21.91 22.87 -2.06
C GLY A 79 20.44 23.19 -2.31
N GLY A 80 19.54 22.39 -1.77
CA GLY A 80 18.10 22.66 -1.77
C GLY A 80 17.76 23.96 -1.03
N LYS A 81 16.54 24.48 -1.25
CA LYS A 81 16.06 25.75 -0.67
C LYS A 81 14.56 25.69 -0.40
N LEU A 82 14.14 26.39 0.66
CA LEU A 82 12.75 26.77 0.87
C LEU A 82 12.61 28.26 0.51
N ASN A 83 11.70 28.57 -0.41
CA ASN A 83 11.57 29.87 -1.04
C ASN A 83 10.16 30.44 -0.97
N ILE A 84 10.05 31.76 -1.04
CA ILE A 84 8.83 32.50 -1.36
C ILE A 84 9.03 33.23 -2.70
N LEU A 85 8.06 33.09 -3.60
CA LEU A 85 7.92 33.92 -4.80
C LEU A 85 6.89 35.01 -4.52
N SER A 86 7.30 36.30 -4.62
CA SER A 86 6.41 37.42 -4.38
C SER A 86 6.75 38.60 -5.33
N PRO A 87 5.77 39.18 -6.03
CA PRO A 87 4.40 38.68 -6.17
C PRO A 87 4.37 37.32 -6.86
N ALA A 88 3.28 36.56 -6.65
CA ALA A 88 3.10 35.19 -7.16
C ALA A 88 2.84 35.20 -8.67
N ARG A 89 3.87 35.47 -9.47
CA ARG A 89 3.84 35.52 -10.94
C ARG A 89 5.26 35.38 -11.52
N ALA A 90 5.36 35.16 -12.82
CA ALA A 90 6.62 34.85 -13.52
C ALA A 90 7.75 35.88 -13.35
N ASP A 91 7.45 37.15 -13.13
CA ASP A 91 8.41 38.20 -12.85
C ASP A 91 8.56 38.55 -11.36
N GLY A 92 8.01 37.71 -10.48
CA GLY A 92 8.14 37.87 -9.03
C GLY A 92 9.57 37.64 -8.53
N VAL A 93 9.82 38.13 -7.31
CA VAL A 93 11.13 38.01 -6.66
C VAL A 93 11.13 36.75 -5.79
N VAL A 94 12.09 35.85 -5.99
CA VAL A 94 12.35 34.72 -5.14
C VAL A 94 13.16 35.13 -3.92
N THR A 95 12.65 34.82 -2.74
CA THR A 95 13.32 35.04 -1.46
C THR A 95 13.53 33.72 -0.75
N THR A 96 14.78 33.32 -0.51
CA THR A 96 15.12 32.09 0.22
C THR A 96 14.98 32.30 1.73
N LEU A 97 14.09 31.52 2.36
CA LEU A 97 13.84 31.53 3.80
C LEU A 97 14.95 30.86 4.60
N THR A 98 15.63 29.91 3.98
CA THR A 98 16.61 29.01 4.62
C THR A 98 18.05 29.27 4.15
N ARG A 99 18.39 30.50 3.79
CA ARG A 99 19.69 30.87 3.22
C ARG A 99 20.92 30.54 4.08
N GLN A 100 20.73 30.29 5.37
CA GLN A 100 21.79 29.87 6.30
C GLN A 100 22.16 28.38 6.17
N PHE A 101 21.34 27.58 5.46
CA PHE A 101 21.55 26.14 5.29
C PHE A 101 21.92 25.85 3.82
N THR A 102 23.18 26.04 3.48
CA THR A 102 23.66 25.98 2.08
C THR A 102 23.85 24.55 1.56
N THR A 103 23.89 23.59 2.45
CA THR A 103 24.08 22.15 2.15
C THR A 103 22.81 21.35 2.39
N ALA A 104 21.70 22.00 2.71
CA ALA A 104 20.47 21.29 3.05
C ALA A 104 19.75 20.71 1.83
N ASP A 105 18.96 19.65 2.07
CA ASP A 105 17.89 19.17 1.17
C ASP A 105 16.55 19.23 1.89
N PHE A 106 15.43 19.23 1.14
CA PHE A 106 14.09 19.50 1.65
C PHE A 106 13.09 18.47 1.13
N ASN A 107 12.12 18.06 1.99
CA ASN A 107 11.09 17.11 1.60
C ASN A 107 9.74 17.48 2.23
N GLY A 108 8.89 18.16 1.46
CA GLY A 108 7.56 18.59 1.89
C GLY A 108 7.55 19.87 2.75
N ALA A 109 6.52 20.69 2.54
CA ALA A 109 6.23 21.87 3.33
C ALA A 109 4.71 22.13 3.38
N ASP A 110 4.25 22.90 4.36
CA ASP A 110 2.90 23.44 4.44
C ASP A 110 2.91 24.82 5.08
N VAL A 111 1.85 25.61 4.83
CA VAL A 111 1.64 26.94 5.39
C VAL A 111 0.61 26.87 6.51
N SER A 112 0.88 27.56 7.64
CA SER A 112 -0.03 27.63 8.78
C SER A 112 -1.41 28.18 8.40
N PHE A 113 -2.45 27.84 9.16
CA PHE A 113 -3.82 28.29 8.85
C PHE A 113 -3.96 29.81 8.84
N ASP A 114 -3.17 30.52 9.64
CA ASP A 114 -3.14 31.98 9.65
C ASP A 114 -2.24 32.61 8.57
N GLY A 115 -1.50 31.79 7.81
CA GLY A 115 -0.62 32.24 6.75
C GLY A 115 0.68 32.90 7.21
N THR A 116 1.07 32.76 8.50
CA THR A 116 2.22 33.47 9.07
C THR A 116 3.49 32.65 9.20
N GLN A 117 3.38 31.34 9.16
CA GLN A 117 4.49 30.40 9.31
C GLN A 117 4.45 29.31 8.23
N ALA A 118 5.58 28.70 7.97
CA ALA A 118 5.66 27.45 7.24
C ALA A 118 6.25 26.35 8.13
N VAL A 119 5.77 25.13 7.94
CA VAL A 119 6.40 23.89 8.41
C VAL A 119 7.05 23.19 7.22
N PHE A 120 8.20 22.57 7.42
CA PHE A 120 8.92 21.86 6.36
C PHE A 120 9.82 20.78 6.94
N SER A 121 10.19 19.83 6.10
CA SER A 121 11.20 18.82 6.42
C SER A 121 12.53 19.20 5.76
N MET A 122 13.62 19.09 6.52
CA MET A 122 14.96 19.44 6.06
C MET A 122 16.01 18.48 6.65
N MET A 123 16.91 18.05 5.78
CA MET A 123 18.17 17.40 6.12
C MET A 123 19.28 18.42 5.94
N LYS A 124 19.98 18.82 7.00
CA LYS A 124 20.95 19.93 6.98
C LYS A 124 22.20 19.64 6.16
N ASP A 125 22.66 18.37 6.26
CA ASP A 125 23.83 17.87 5.56
C ASP A 125 23.81 16.32 5.52
N SER A 126 24.76 15.70 4.85
CA SER A 126 24.83 14.26 4.66
C SER A 126 25.01 13.43 5.94
N SER A 127 25.31 14.04 7.07
CA SER A 127 25.43 13.37 8.38
C SER A 127 24.16 13.49 9.22
N ASP A 128 23.19 14.28 8.78
CA ASP A 128 21.90 14.53 9.45
C ASP A 128 20.83 13.56 8.94
N ARG A 129 19.62 13.71 9.45
CA ARG A 129 18.39 13.07 8.99
C ARG A 129 17.38 14.17 8.61
N TYR A 130 16.32 13.79 7.91
CA TYR A 130 15.21 14.70 7.71
C TYR A 130 14.50 14.94 9.03
N HIS A 131 14.41 16.21 9.43
CA HIS A 131 13.69 16.63 10.62
C HIS A 131 12.67 17.71 10.30
N ILE A 132 11.68 17.88 11.16
CA ILE A 132 10.64 18.90 11.01
C ILE A 132 11.14 20.22 11.59
N TYR A 133 10.94 21.27 10.82
CA TYR A 133 11.26 22.65 11.17
C TYR A 133 10.05 23.55 10.94
N THR A 134 10.01 24.67 11.66
CA THR A 134 9.12 25.80 11.34
C THR A 134 9.92 27.05 11.05
N VAL A 135 9.35 27.94 10.22
CA VAL A 135 9.95 29.23 9.89
C VAL A 135 8.87 30.30 9.85
N SER A 136 9.16 31.49 10.42
CA SER A 136 8.31 32.66 10.22
C SER A 136 8.40 33.14 8.77
N LEU A 137 7.25 33.45 8.15
CA LEU A 137 7.21 34.01 6.79
C LEU A 137 7.49 35.53 6.78
N THR A 138 7.69 36.13 7.96
CA THR A 138 8.11 37.52 8.12
C THR A 138 9.53 37.57 8.66
N ALA A 139 10.40 38.29 7.96
CA ALA A 139 11.77 38.50 8.43
C ALA A 139 11.81 39.36 9.69
N ASN A 140 12.74 39.02 10.60
CA ASN A 140 13.00 39.85 11.79
C ASN A 140 13.69 41.19 11.44
N ALA A 141 13.97 42.01 12.45
CA ALA A 141 14.58 43.34 12.26
C ALA A 141 15.96 43.32 11.58
N GLN A 142 16.64 42.15 11.57
CA GLN A 142 17.92 41.91 10.90
C GLN A 142 17.74 41.36 9.48
N GLY A 143 16.49 41.24 8.99
CA GLY A 143 16.17 40.68 7.69
C GLY A 143 16.38 39.15 7.61
N LEU A 144 16.40 38.45 8.75
CA LEU A 144 16.52 37.00 8.85
C LEU A 144 15.17 36.36 9.13
N PHE A 145 14.96 35.18 8.54
CA PHE A 145 13.81 34.32 8.88
C PHE A 145 14.20 33.35 10.00
N GLU A 146 13.40 33.32 11.04
CA GLU A 146 13.68 32.51 12.22
C GLU A 146 13.22 31.05 11.97
N VAL A 147 14.20 30.16 11.91
CA VAL A 147 14.01 28.71 11.68
C VAL A 147 14.18 27.97 13.01
N HIS A 148 13.18 27.19 13.36
CA HIS A 148 13.15 26.40 14.61
C HIS A 148 13.01 24.91 14.30
N GLN A 149 13.95 24.12 14.78
CA GLN A 149 13.91 22.66 14.70
C GLN A 149 12.85 22.13 15.69
N LYS A 150 11.99 21.22 15.25
CA LYS A 150 10.89 20.64 16.05
C LYS A 150 11.13 19.17 16.39
N THR A 151 11.79 18.42 15.52
CA THR A 151 12.12 17.02 15.74
C THR A 151 13.61 16.77 15.58
N ALA A 152 14.11 15.70 16.19
CA ALA A 152 15.52 15.30 16.18
C ALA A 152 15.64 13.78 16.38
N GLY A 153 16.83 13.21 16.19
CA GLY A 153 17.10 11.78 16.40
C GLY A 153 17.65 11.11 15.15
N ASP A 154 17.57 9.78 15.12
CA ASP A 154 18.15 8.95 14.05
C ASP A 154 17.14 8.57 12.95
N GLN A 155 15.90 9.03 13.09
CA GLN A 155 14.83 8.80 12.13
C GLN A 155 14.69 9.94 11.13
N ASP A 156 14.12 9.64 9.98
CA ASP A 156 13.68 10.62 9.00
C ASP A 156 12.21 11.00 9.24
N ASP A 157 11.94 12.29 9.35
CA ASP A 157 10.62 12.89 9.49
C ASP A 157 10.34 13.76 8.25
N ILE A 158 9.32 13.42 7.46
CA ILE A 158 9.07 14.01 6.14
C ILE A 158 7.61 14.39 5.92
N ASN A 159 7.36 15.16 4.86
CA ASN A 159 6.03 15.60 4.41
C ASN A 159 5.15 16.19 5.54
N PRO A 160 5.62 17.20 6.27
CA PRO A 160 4.84 17.78 7.35
C PRO A 160 3.67 18.62 6.83
N ILE A 161 2.57 18.59 7.60
CA ILE A 161 1.40 19.46 7.42
C ILE A 161 0.95 20.03 8.75
N TYR A 162 0.32 21.22 8.73
CA TYR A 162 -0.39 21.74 9.89
C TYR A 162 -1.73 21.04 10.06
N LEU A 163 -2.06 20.71 11.31
CA LEU A 163 -3.36 20.23 11.76
C LEU A 163 -4.00 21.24 12.71
N PRO A 164 -5.34 21.21 12.88
CA PRO A 164 -6.01 22.05 13.84
C PRO A 164 -5.48 21.90 15.26
N GLY A 165 -5.61 22.95 16.06
CA GLY A 165 -5.19 22.94 17.46
C GLY A 165 -3.68 23.00 17.66
N GLY A 166 -2.94 23.59 16.71
CA GLY A 166 -1.49 23.77 16.81
C GLY A 166 -0.70 22.45 16.77
N ARG A 167 -1.13 21.49 15.98
CA ARG A 167 -0.39 20.24 15.73
C ARG A 167 0.21 20.18 14.33
N ILE A 168 1.20 19.34 14.16
CA ILE A 168 1.84 18.99 12.90
C ILE A 168 1.75 17.49 12.75
N ALA A 169 1.27 16.99 11.59
CA ALA A 169 1.38 15.60 11.20
C ALA A 169 2.49 15.44 10.15
N PHE A 170 3.14 14.30 10.14
CA PHE A 170 4.20 13.97 9.21
C PHE A 170 4.39 12.46 9.09
N ALA A 171 5.10 12.02 8.07
CA ALA A 171 5.55 10.63 7.97
C ALA A 171 6.92 10.47 8.63
N THR A 172 7.15 9.34 9.31
CA THR A 172 8.38 9.04 10.04
C THR A 172 8.75 7.57 9.89
N ASN A 173 10.05 7.28 9.82
CA ASN A 173 10.56 5.92 9.92
C ASN A 173 11.05 5.58 11.34
N GLN A 174 10.55 6.30 12.34
CA GLN A 174 10.90 6.04 13.74
C GLN A 174 10.43 4.65 14.17
N MET A 175 11.34 3.97 14.87
CA MET A 175 11.04 2.68 15.47
C MET A 175 10.03 2.82 16.61
N TYR A 176 9.05 1.92 16.65
CA TYR A 176 8.09 1.88 17.75
C TYR A 176 8.74 1.34 19.01
N THR A 177 8.74 2.13 20.07
CA THR A 177 9.13 1.69 21.41
C THR A 177 7.85 1.55 22.26
N PRO A 178 7.64 0.47 22.99
CA PRO A 178 8.57 -0.60 23.35
C PRO A 178 8.69 -1.77 22.35
N MET A 179 8.12 -1.67 21.17
CA MET A 179 8.01 -2.80 20.24
C MET A 179 9.33 -3.13 19.54
N GLY A 180 10.29 -2.22 19.53
CA GLY A 180 11.68 -2.47 19.18
C GLY A 180 11.95 -2.87 17.72
N THR A 181 10.91 -3.02 16.93
CA THR A 181 11.01 -3.49 15.55
C THR A 181 10.63 -2.40 14.56
N ARG A 182 11.36 -2.36 13.48
CA ARG A 182 11.05 -1.56 12.32
C ARG A 182 10.38 -2.48 11.31
N ALA A 183 9.26 -2.06 10.76
CA ALA A 183 8.78 -2.70 9.57
C ALA A 183 9.70 -2.31 8.42
N ASP A 184 10.29 -3.29 7.77
CA ASP A 184 11.10 -3.10 6.57
C ASP A 184 10.24 -3.33 5.34
N GLU A 185 10.42 -2.48 4.37
CA GLU A 185 9.88 -2.73 3.05
C GLU A 185 10.64 -3.91 2.45
N TYR A 186 9.91 -4.96 2.09
CA TYR A 186 10.50 -6.29 1.90
C TYR A 186 11.42 -6.42 0.68
N GLU A 187 11.29 -5.57 -0.32
CA GLU A 187 12.12 -5.66 -1.54
C GLU A 187 13.45 -4.91 -1.42
N HIS A 188 13.57 -3.93 -0.56
CA HIS A 188 14.65 -2.95 -0.61
C HIS A 188 15.39 -2.79 0.70
N ALA A 189 15.10 -3.58 1.71
CA ALA A 189 15.68 -3.48 3.05
C ALA A 189 15.59 -2.05 3.62
N ARG A 190 14.46 -1.38 3.40
CA ARG A 190 14.21 -0.02 3.85
C ARG A 190 13.19 0.02 4.95
N ILE A 191 13.43 0.93 5.88
CA ILE A 191 12.51 1.13 6.99
C ILE A 191 11.26 1.82 6.48
N VAL A 192 10.13 1.21 6.75
CA VAL A 192 8.82 1.71 6.35
C VAL A 192 8.49 3.02 7.07
N SER A 193 8.06 4.02 6.34
CA SER A 193 7.52 5.25 6.94
C SER A 193 6.11 5.02 7.47
N GLN A 194 5.86 5.51 8.67
CA GLN A 194 4.57 5.53 9.35
C GLN A 194 4.18 6.98 9.64
N LEU A 195 3.09 7.21 10.35
CA LEU A 195 2.65 8.54 10.68
C LEU A 195 2.98 8.91 12.12
N ALA A 196 3.22 10.18 12.34
CA ALA A 196 3.36 10.76 13.66
C ALA A 196 2.77 12.17 13.71
N THR A 197 2.46 12.63 14.92
CA THR A 197 2.13 14.02 15.16
C THR A 197 2.93 14.59 16.33
N ILE A 198 3.16 15.90 16.30
CA ILE A 198 3.73 16.69 17.39
C ILE A 198 2.88 17.95 17.62
N SER A 199 2.95 18.57 18.78
CA SER A 199 2.49 19.94 18.93
C SER A 199 3.56 20.92 18.39
N VAL A 200 3.12 22.03 17.81
CA VAL A 200 4.03 23.08 17.30
C VAL A 200 4.96 23.58 18.40
N ASP A 201 4.46 23.73 19.63
CA ASP A 201 5.22 24.24 20.77
C ASP A 201 6.06 23.17 21.45
N GLY A 202 5.55 21.95 21.59
CA GLY A 202 6.19 20.85 22.32
C GLY A 202 7.24 20.09 21.52
N GLY A 203 7.14 20.08 20.20
CA GLY A 203 8.04 19.31 19.35
C GLY A 203 8.10 17.83 19.73
N ASP A 204 9.30 17.25 19.74
CA ASP A 204 9.53 15.84 20.09
C ASP A 204 9.05 15.42 21.47
N ALA A 205 8.98 16.34 22.43
CA ALA A 205 8.48 16.04 23.76
C ALA A 205 6.98 15.65 23.76
N ASP A 206 6.26 16.02 22.71
CA ASP A 206 4.84 15.66 22.51
C ASP A 206 4.65 14.76 21.27
N ARG A 207 5.66 14.02 20.86
CA ARG A 207 5.57 13.11 19.70
C ARG A 207 4.62 11.95 20.00
N ARG A 208 3.72 11.69 19.07
CA ARG A 208 2.75 10.60 19.10
C ARG A 208 2.86 9.79 17.84
N LEU A 209 3.26 8.53 17.99
CA LEU A 209 3.36 7.58 16.89
C LEU A 209 1.99 6.95 16.65
N PHE A 210 1.70 6.70 15.38
CA PHE A 210 0.44 6.08 14.96
C PHE A 210 0.58 4.55 14.88
N PRO A 211 -0.53 3.83 14.90
CA PRO A 211 -0.51 2.39 14.62
C PRO A 211 0.19 2.08 13.31
N GLN A 212 1.04 1.07 13.32
CA GLN A 212 1.87 0.70 12.18
C GLN A 212 1.08 0.06 11.04
N ASN A 213 1.55 0.26 9.82
CA ASN A 213 1.27 -0.56 8.65
C ASN A 213 2.51 -1.40 8.30
N LEU A 214 2.37 -2.45 7.51
CA LEU A 214 3.53 -3.22 7.00
C LEU A 214 4.26 -2.50 5.88
N SER A 215 3.56 -1.65 5.15
CA SER A 215 4.12 -0.85 4.06
C SER A 215 4.01 0.64 4.38
N HIS A 216 4.50 1.49 3.48
CA HIS A 216 4.60 2.92 3.72
C HIS A 216 3.24 3.62 3.92
N SER A 217 3.20 4.54 4.87
CA SER A 217 2.16 5.56 5.04
C SER A 217 2.81 6.93 4.89
N VAL A 218 2.40 7.70 3.88
CA VAL A 218 3.09 8.94 3.47
C VAL A 218 2.10 10.02 3.04
N ALA A 219 2.63 11.20 2.76
CA ALA A 219 1.92 12.33 2.18
C ALA A 219 0.60 12.66 2.92
N PRO A 220 0.66 12.97 4.22
CA PRO A 220 -0.53 13.40 4.96
C PRO A 220 -1.11 14.70 4.39
N PHE A 221 -2.41 14.91 4.53
CA PHE A 221 -3.11 16.14 4.18
C PHE A 221 -4.23 16.45 5.17
N ALA A 222 -4.45 17.72 5.47
CA ALA A 222 -5.51 18.14 6.39
C ALA A 222 -6.89 17.98 5.75
N ARG A 223 -7.90 17.63 6.55
CA ARG A 223 -9.28 17.48 6.13
C ARG A 223 -10.20 18.49 6.81
N TYR A 224 -11.31 18.83 6.13
CA TYR A 224 -12.29 19.80 6.65
C TYR A 224 -13.00 19.38 7.93
N ASP A 225 -13.02 18.07 8.24
CA ASP A 225 -13.61 17.52 9.45
C ASP A 225 -12.66 17.53 10.67
N GLY A 226 -11.43 18.01 10.51
CA GLY A 226 -10.41 18.04 11.54
C GLY A 226 -9.56 16.77 11.65
N SER A 227 -9.91 15.72 10.93
CA SER A 227 -9.05 14.56 10.71
C SER A 227 -7.95 14.89 9.69
N PHE A 228 -7.07 13.96 9.40
CA PHE A 228 -6.18 14.09 8.25
C PHE A 228 -6.19 12.81 7.42
N GLY A 229 -6.06 12.99 6.11
CA GLY A 229 -5.91 11.91 5.16
C GLY A 229 -4.44 11.65 4.86
N TYR A 230 -4.15 10.48 4.29
CA TYR A 230 -2.80 10.09 3.88
C TYR A 230 -2.82 8.98 2.84
N SER A 231 -1.75 8.86 2.10
CA SER A 231 -1.52 7.75 1.17
C SER A 231 -0.95 6.57 1.93
N ARG A 232 -1.57 5.41 1.78
CA ARG A 232 -1.14 4.17 2.42
C ARG A 232 -0.94 3.08 1.38
N TRP A 233 0.27 2.54 1.33
CA TRP A 233 0.55 1.37 0.53
C TRP A 233 -0.01 0.13 1.23
N GLU A 234 -0.91 -0.55 0.57
CA GLU A 234 -1.44 -1.85 0.96
C GLU A 234 -0.69 -2.94 0.21
N HIS A 235 -0.06 -3.82 0.97
CA HIS A 235 0.59 -5.00 0.46
C HIS A 235 0.12 -6.22 1.26
N LEU A 236 -0.69 -7.06 0.63
CA LEU A 236 -1.22 -8.30 1.21
C LEU A 236 -1.64 -9.23 0.07
N GLY A 237 -0.85 -10.25 -0.21
CA GLY A 237 -1.07 -11.15 -1.32
C GLY A 237 -1.16 -10.43 -2.67
N GLY A 238 -2.24 -10.64 -3.39
CA GLY A 238 -2.48 -9.98 -4.68
C GLY A 238 -2.82 -8.49 -4.60
N VAL A 239 -2.97 -7.92 -3.40
CA VAL A 239 -3.18 -6.48 -3.21
C VAL A 239 -1.83 -5.79 -3.08
N ASN A 240 -1.50 -4.92 -4.03
CA ASN A 240 -0.24 -4.19 -4.03
C ASN A 240 -0.44 -2.81 -4.67
N ASP A 241 -1.00 -1.88 -3.91
CA ASP A 241 -1.36 -0.57 -4.42
C ASP A 241 -1.45 0.49 -3.31
N VAL A 242 -1.41 1.78 -3.70
CA VAL A 242 -1.48 2.91 -2.77
C VAL A 242 -2.88 3.50 -2.75
N LYS A 243 -3.51 3.49 -1.58
CA LYS A 243 -4.89 3.91 -1.31
C LYS A 243 -4.93 5.08 -0.32
N ILE A 244 -6.11 5.67 -0.17
CA ILE A 244 -6.29 6.80 0.73
C ILE A 244 -7.02 6.37 2.00
N PHE A 245 -6.39 6.69 3.12
CA PHE A 245 -6.92 6.51 4.46
C PHE A 245 -7.03 7.85 5.18
N ALA A 246 -7.77 7.87 6.27
CA ALA A 246 -7.81 8.99 7.19
C ALA A 246 -7.75 8.51 8.63
N ALA A 247 -7.29 9.39 9.52
CA ALA A 247 -7.25 9.14 10.95
C ALA A 247 -7.44 10.44 11.74
N SER A 248 -7.86 10.32 13.01
CA SER A 248 -7.84 11.43 13.95
C SER A 248 -6.40 11.80 14.33
N PRO A 249 -6.12 13.05 14.73
CA PRO A 249 -4.77 13.50 15.10
C PRO A 249 -4.08 12.69 16.21
N GLY A 250 -4.84 11.94 17.01
CA GLY A 250 -4.33 11.02 18.02
C GLY A 250 -4.07 9.60 17.57
N GLY A 251 -4.20 9.29 16.28
CA GLY A 251 -3.98 7.94 15.73
C GLY A 251 -5.18 7.00 15.82
N THR A 252 -6.33 7.49 16.25
CA THR A 252 -7.58 6.73 16.32
C THR A 252 -8.44 6.91 15.08
N ASN A 253 -9.52 6.13 14.98
CA ASN A 253 -10.50 6.20 13.89
C ASN A 253 -9.89 6.08 12.49
N MET A 254 -8.88 5.25 12.36
CA MET A 254 -8.28 4.98 11.07
C MET A 254 -9.31 4.29 10.17
N VAL A 255 -9.61 4.92 9.02
CA VAL A 255 -10.62 4.46 8.08
C VAL A 255 -10.11 4.59 6.64
N ALA A 256 -10.55 3.69 5.78
CA ALA A 256 -10.38 3.82 4.35
C ALA A 256 -11.27 4.97 3.82
N VAL A 257 -10.74 5.79 2.93
CA VAL A 257 -11.44 6.95 2.35
C VAL A 257 -11.69 6.77 0.86
N GLY A 258 -10.77 6.13 0.16
CA GLY A 258 -10.94 5.89 -1.27
C GLY A 258 -9.86 5.02 -1.89
N GLY A 259 -10.21 4.40 -3.02
CA GLY A 259 -9.30 3.52 -3.77
C GLY A 259 -9.34 2.05 -3.38
N GLN A 260 -10.20 1.65 -2.43
CA GLN A 260 -10.31 0.26 -1.98
C GLN A 260 -11.08 -0.61 -2.97
N HIS A 261 -12.07 -0.04 -3.66
CA HIS A 261 -12.99 -0.75 -4.56
C HIS A 261 -12.95 -0.27 -6.00
N GLY A 262 -11.89 0.32 -6.40
CA GLY A 262 -11.67 0.81 -7.74
C GLY A 262 -11.06 2.20 -7.73
N LYS A 263 -10.14 2.39 -8.64
CA LYS A 263 -9.46 3.65 -8.88
C LYS A 263 -8.87 3.63 -10.29
N PRO A 264 -8.64 4.80 -10.90
CA PRO A 264 -8.14 4.86 -12.28
C PRO A 264 -6.65 4.51 -12.42
N CYS A 265 -5.95 4.25 -11.33
CA CYS A 265 -4.51 4.05 -11.29
C CYS A 265 -4.11 3.15 -10.12
N ASN A 266 -2.86 2.69 -10.12
CA ASN A 266 -2.31 1.87 -9.04
C ASN A 266 -2.05 2.70 -7.77
N SER A 267 -1.69 3.98 -7.89
CA SER A 267 -1.31 4.82 -6.76
C SER A 267 -2.00 6.18 -6.76
N LEU A 268 -2.46 6.60 -5.58
CA LEU A 268 -2.98 7.94 -5.30
C LEU A 268 -2.07 8.59 -4.26
N ILE A 269 -1.45 9.71 -4.60
CA ILE A 269 -0.48 10.40 -3.75
C ILE A 269 -0.65 11.92 -3.76
N ASN A 270 -0.10 12.58 -2.73
CA ASN A 270 -0.09 14.04 -2.60
C ASN A 270 -1.48 14.67 -2.78
N LEU A 271 -2.45 14.18 -2.00
CA LEU A 271 -3.81 14.70 -2.05
C LEU A 271 -3.96 15.96 -1.19
N HIS A 272 -4.87 16.83 -1.62
CA HIS A 272 -5.37 17.96 -0.84
C HIS A 272 -6.89 17.97 -0.87
N GLU A 273 -7.54 18.12 0.27
CA GLU A 273 -8.99 18.28 0.33
C GLU A 273 -9.36 19.71 -0.04
N ILE A 274 -10.19 19.87 -1.07
CA ILE A 274 -10.58 21.17 -1.66
C ILE A 274 -11.97 21.63 -1.24
N SER A 275 -12.78 20.70 -0.85
CA SER A 275 -14.07 20.89 -0.19
C SER A 275 -14.39 19.62 0.60
N PRO A 276 -15.32 19.64 1.55
CA PRO A 276 -15.61 18.47 2.38
C PRO A 276 -15.78 17.19 1.54
N ASN A 277 -14.89 16.22 1.75
CA ASN A 277 -14.83 14.91 1.08
C ASN A 277 -14.44 14.95 -0.42
N VAL A 278 -14.03 16.08 -0.96
CA VAL A 278 -13.50 16.17 -2.32
C VAL A 278 -12.02 16.55 -2.29
N MET A 279 -11.19 15.74 -2.91
CA MET A 279 -9.73 15.88 -2.91
C MET A 279 -9.20 15.97 -4.32
N ILE A 280 -8.08 16.66 -4.49
CA ILE A 280 -7.27 16.63 -5.72
C ILE A 280 -5.90 16.09 -5.36
N GLY A 281 -5.35 15.23 -6.20
CA GLY A 281 -4.03 14.65 -6.03
C GLY A 281 -3.45 14.13 -7.34
N VAL A 282 -2.40 13.33 -7.21
CA VAL A 282 -1.73 12.68 -8.33
C VAL A 282 -2.14 11.22 -8.40
N GLY A 283 -2.65 10.81 -9.56
CA GLY A 283 -2.87 9.42 -9.93
C GLY A 283 -1.71 8.92 -10.79
N THR A 284 -1.08 7.83 -10.39
CA THR A 284 0.12 7.31 -11.04
C THR A 284 0.28 5.80 -10.82
N GLU A 285 1.30 5.20 -11.41
CA GLU A 285 1.75 3.86 -11.06
C GLU A 285 2.61 3.93 -9.79
N ARG A 286 2.58 2.87 -9.01
CA ARG A 286 3.42 2.72 -7.82
C ARG A 286 4.91 2.75 -8.17
N ASP A 287 5.27 2.16 -9.29
CA ASP A 287 6.64 1.97 -9.72
C ASP A 287 7.04 2.98 -10.81
N ARG A 288 8.28 3.46 -10.75
CA ARG A 288 8.99 4.10 -11.86
C ARG A 288 8.37 5.40 -12.36
N THR A 289 7.70 6.16 -11.53
CA THR A 289 7.03 7.42 -11.91
C THR A 289 7.50 8.64 -11.13
N ILE A 290 8.45 8.49 -10.20
CA ILE A 290 9.00 9.56 -9.36
C ILE A 290 7.94 10.46 -8.71
N HIS A 291 6.88 9.88 -8.15
CA HIS A 291 5.71 10.58 -7.59
C HIS A 291 4.94 11.44 -8.59
N ALA A 292 5.16 11.26 -9.89
CA ALA A 292 4.58 12.09 -10.93
C ALA A 292 3.51 11.34 -11.73
N GLY A 293 2.42 12.01 -12.09
CA GLY A 293 1.31 11.39 -12.81
C GLY A 293 0.29 12.39 -13.32
N ALA A 294 -0.94 11.92 -13.52
CA ALA A 294 -2.08 12.72 -13.90
C ALA A 294 -2.70 13.42 -12.69
N LEU A 295 -3.31 14.59 -12.88
CA LEU A 295 -4.16 15.19 -11.85
C LEU A 295 -5.49 14.45 -11.80
N VAL A 296 -5.86 13.99 -10.59
CA VAL A 296 -7.08 13.23 -10.33
C VAL A 296 -7.85 13.91 -9.21
N GLN A 297 -9.14 14.08 -9.41
CA GLN A 297 -10.08 14.44 -8.36
C GLN A 297 -10.73 13.17 -7.81
N MET A 298 -10.79 13.06 -6.50
CA MET A 298 -11.50 12.02 -5.77
C MET A 298 -12.62 12.64 -4.94
N ASP A 299 -13.84 12.20 -5.13
CA ASP A 299 -14.98 12.50 -4.27
C ASP A 299 -15.28 11.26 -3.42
N SER A 300 -14.96 11.35 -2.13
CA SER A 300 -15.17 10.23 -1.19
C SER A 300 -16.59 10.20 -0.60
N ARG A 301 -17.47 11.11 -1.03
CA ARG A 301 -18.89 11.02 -0.69
C ARG A 301 -19.48 9.81 -1.40
N ASN A 302 -20.45 9.26 -0.73
CA ASN A 302 -21.07 8.04 -1.18
C ASN A 302 -22.08 8.29 -2.29
N HIS A 303 -21.95 7.52 -3.34
CA HIS A 303 -22.81 7.61 -4.50
C HIS A 303 -23.04 6.19 -5.05
N ALA A 304 -24.18 5.81 -5.51
CA ALA A 304 -24.47 4.45 -5.98
C ALA A 304 -24.58 4.38 -7.52
N ASP A 305 -23.61 3.78 -8.20
CA ASP A 305 -23.72 3.41 -9.62
C ASP A 305 -23.41 1.92 -9.80
N PRO A 306 -24.40 1.10 -10.20
CA PRO A 306 -24.24 -0.34 -10.34
C PRO A 306 -23.22 -0.78 -11.39
N VAL A 307 -22.78 0.09 -12.29
CA VAL A 307 -21.74 -0.25 -13.30
C VAL A 307 -20.37 -0.45 -12.66
N CYS A 308 -20.16 0.08 -11.50
CA CYS A 308 -18.88 0.03 -10.80
C CYS A 308 -18.65 -1.23 -9.99
N LEU A 309 -19.60 -2.13 -9.98
CA LEU A 309 -19.48 -3.47 -9.43
C LEU A 309 -18.81 -4.45 -10.40
N ASP A 310 -18.43 -3.99 -11.61
CA ASP A 310 -17.72 -4.82 -12.58
C ASP A 310 -16.26 -4.98 -12.19
N PRO A 311 -15.82 -6.18 -11.80
CA PRO A 311 -14.43 -6.44 -11.43
C PRO A 311 -13.44 -6.33 -12.59
N SER A 312 -13.92 -6.11 -13.84
CA SER A 312 -13.05 -5.93 -15.00
C SER A 312 -12.26 -4.61 -14.99
N GLY A 313 -12.66 -3.66 -14.14
CA GLY A 313 -11.87 -2.46 -13.86
C GLY A 313 -11.82 -1.41 -14.96
N ASP A 314 -12.57 -1.55 -16.03
CA ASP A 314 -12.71 -0.48 -17.03
C ASP A 314 -13.76 0.54 -16.60
N TYR A 315 -13.34 1.49 -15.79
CA TYR A 315 -14.16 2.57 -15.28
C TYR A 315 -14.14 3.81 -16.19
N THR A 316 -13.60 3.69 -17.40
CA THR A 316 -13.47 4.81 -18.34
C THR A 316 -14.84 5.39 -18.67
N GLY A 317 -15.09 6.62 -18.25
CA GLY A 317 -16.34 7.34 -18.47
C GLY A 317 -17.47 7.03 -17.48
N HIS A 318 -17.22 6.19 -16.47
CA HIS A 318 -18.17 5.90 -15.40
C HIS A 318 -17.76 6.57 -14.10
N GLN A 319 -18.73 7.08 -13.39
CA GLN A 319 -18.56 7.60 -12.05
C GLN A 319 -18.89 6.48 -11.07
N CYS A 320 -17.88 5.75 -10.64
CA CYS A 320 -18.06 4.60 -9.80
C CYS A 320 -18.44 4.98 -8.39
N LEU A 321 -19.61 4.57 -8.03
CA LEU A 321 -20.36 5.02 -6.90
C LEU A 321 -20.93 3.81 -6.17
N ASP A 322 -20.20 3.22 -5.28
CA ASP A 322 -20.84 2.45 -4.25
C ASP A 322 -20.48 3.07 -2.89
N GLU A 323 -21.00 2.47 -1.88
CA GLU A 323 -20.95 2.99 -0.51
C GLU A 323 -19.56 3.10 0.09
N GLU A 324 -18.57 2.65 -0.62
CA GLU A 324 -17.17 2.69 -0.23
C GLU A 324 -16.29 3.08 -1.41
N HIS A 325 -16.92 3.39 -2.53
CA HIS A 325 -16.24 3.86 -3.71
C HIS A 325 -16.22 5.39 -3.74
N ALA A 326 -15.02 5.91 -3.70
CA ALA A 326 -14.82 7.28 -4.11
C ALA A 326 -15.07 7.39 -5.62
N GLN A 327 -15.72 8.47 -6.02
CA GLN A 327 -15.80 8.84 -7.43
C GLN A 327 -14.47 9.44 -7.87
N PHE A 328 -13.92 8.95 -8.98
CA PHE A 328 -12.69 9.49 -9.55
C PHE A 328 -12.97 10.22 -10.86
N THR A 329 -12.30 11.37 -11.03
CA THR A 329 -12.29 12.12 -12.28
C THR A 329 -10.84 12.41 -12.64
N VAL A 330 -10.37 11.90 -13.78
CA VAL A 330 -9.04 12.23 -14.31
C VAL A 330 -9.13 13.60 -14.96
N LEU A 331 -8.53 14.62 -14.33
CA LEU A 331 -8.58 16.00 -14.81
C LEU A 331 -7.69 16.21 -16.03
N THR A 332 -6.65 15.41 -16.17
CA THR A 332 -5.64 15.49 -17.25
C THR A 332 -5.52 14.15 -17.99
N PRO A 333 -6.56 13.76 -18.78
CA PRO A 333 -6.63 12.43 -19.38
C PRO A 333 -5.57 12.15 -20.47
N ASN A 334 -4.83 13.17 -20.89
CA ASN A 334 -3.70 13.06 -21.80
C ASN A 334 -2.38 12.67 -21.10
N VAL A 335 -2.36 12.65 -19.77
CA VAL A 335 -1.21 12.22 -18.97
C VAL A 335 -1.42 10.76 -18.56
N PRO A 336 -0.46 9.85 -18.79
CA PRO A 336 -0.60 8.45 -18.41
C PRO A 336 -0.73 8.24 -16.89
N LEU A 337 -1.56 7.27 -16.52
CA LEU A 337 -1.77 6.81 -15.15
C LEU A 337 -0.90 5.59 -14.80
N ASN A 338 -0.06 5.15 -15.72
CA ASN A 338 0.84 4.01 -15.59
C ASN A 338 2.33 4.47 -15.66
N ALA A 339 3.25 3.52 -15.58
CA ALA A 339 4.70 3.77 -15.61
C ALA A 339 5.27 4.04 -17.01
N ASP A 340 4.46 4.01 -18.06
CA ASP A 340 4.95 4.32 -19.42
C ASP A 340 5.44 5.78 -19.49
N PRO A 341 6.53 6.06 -20.22
CA PRO A 341 6.99 7.43 -20.40
C PRO A 341 5.87 8.32 -20.95
N SER A 342 5.60 9.41 -20.25
CA SER A 342 4.57 10.36 -20.71
C SER A 342 5.07 11.18 -21.90
N PRO A 343 4.40 11.16 -23.04
CA PRO A 343 4.81 11.99 -24.18
C PRO A 343 4.55 13.48 -23.96
N VAL A 344 3.72 13.84 -22.99
CA VAL A 344 3.30 15.23 -22.74
C VAL A 344 3.83 15.77 -21.42
N GLY A 345 4.26 14.92 -20.49
CA GLY A 345 4.75 15.32 -19.18
C GLY A 345 3.94 14.71 -18.04
N ARG A 346 4.30 15.09 -16.80
CA ARG A 346 3.64 14.63 -15.56
C ARG A 346 3.56 15.73 -14.51
N TYR A 347 2.55 15.65 -13.67
CA TYR A 347 2.31 16.54 -12.53
C TYR A 347 2.82 15.95 -11.23
N ARG A 348 3.22 16.83 -10.28
CA ARG A 348 3.53 16.48 -8.89
C ARG A 348 2.91 17.50 -7.94
N GLU A 349 2.60 17.04 -6.71
CA GLU A 349 2.31 17.85 -5.53
C GLU A 349 1.33 19.00 -5.80
N PRO A 350 0.10 18.71 -6.27
CA PRO A 350 -0.89 19.74 -6.52
C PRO A 350 -1.38 20.37 -5.22
N SER A 351 -1.61 21.67 -5.23
CA SER A 351 -2.36 22.41 -4.22
C SER A 351 -3.41 23.28 -4.90
N VAL A 352 -4.39 23.82 -4.15
CA VAL A 352 -5.49 24.56 -4.75
C VAL A 352 -5.44 26.02 -4.40
N LEU A 353 -5.57 26.88 -5.42
CA LEU A 353 -5.74 28.30 -5.26
C LEU A 353 -7.16 28.68 -4.81
N PRO A 354 -7.37 29.82 -4.16
CA PRO A 354 -8.69 30.26 -3.70
C PRO A 354 -9.76 30.36 -4.78
N ASP A 355 -9.36 30.49 -6.04
CA ASP A 355 -10.27 30.54 -7.20
C ASP A 355 -10.56 29.18 -7.85
N GLY A 356 -10.02 28.08 -7.28
CA GLY A 356 -10.24 26.72 -7.75
C GLY A 356 -9.26 26.23 -8.82
N ARG A 357 -8.33 27.07 -9.29
CA ARG A 357 -7.22 26.60 -10.12
C ARG A 357 -6.21 25.82 -9.28
N ILE A 358 -5.45 24.94 -9.95
CA ILE A 358 -4.52 24.03 -9.30
C ILE A 358 -3.08 24.52 -9.51
N LEU A 359 -2.42 24.86 -8.41
CA LEU A 359 -0.99 25.13 -8.36
C LEU A 359 -0.25 23.79 -8.25
N THR A 360 0.72 23.51 -9.10
CA THR A 360 1.34 22.19 -9.19
C THR A 360 2.74 22.28 -9.79
N SER A 361 3.56 21.27 -9.55
CA SER A 361 4.80 21.08 -10.30
C SER A 361 4.52 20.30 -11.58
N TRP A 362 5.12 20.71 -12.69
CA TRP A 362 4.97 20.07 -14.00
C TRP A 362 6.31 19.98 -14.70
N ALA A 363 6.60 18.82 -15.29
CA ALA A 363 7.72 18.63 -16.20
C ALA A 363 7.21 18.08 -17.53
N ASP A 364 7.71 18.64 -18.64
CA ASP A 364 7.44 18.12 -19.97
C ASP A 364 8.05 16.71 -20.13
N GLY A 365 7.32 15.81 -20.79
CA GLY A 365 7.75 14.42 -20.96
C GLY A 365 8.83 14.19 -22.01
N PRO A 366 9.40 13.00 -22.04
CA PRO A 366 9.02 11.83 -21.25
C PRO A 366 9.50 11.93 -19.79
N VAL A 367 8.66 11.56 -18.84
CA VAL A 367 8.94 11.65 -17.40
C VAL A 367 8.66 10.30 -16.73
N ASN A 368 9.68 9.72 -16.15
CA ASN A 368 9.66 8.57 -15.25
C ASN A 368 11.03 8.46 -14.55
N ASP A 369 11.23 7.49 -13.67
CA ASP A 369 12.50 7.27 -12.95
C ASP A 369 13.70 7.11 -13.87
N LEU A 370 13.52 6.46 -15.03
CA LEU A 370 14.61 6.28 -15.98
C LEU A 370 15.13 7.61 -16.53
N ASN A 371 14.25 8.61 -16.62
CA ASN A 371 14.64 9.95 -17.06
C ASN A 371 15.37 10.73 -15.96
N GLU A 372 15.10 10.47 -14.71
CA GLU A 372 15.86 11.03 -13.59
C GLU A 372 17.33 10.61 -13.64
N LEU A 373 17.59 9.38 -14.08
CA LEU A 373 18.94 8.84 -14.28
C LEU A 373 19.56 9.23 -15.61
N ALA A 374 18.80 9.83 -16.51
CA ALA A 374 19.33 10.28 -17.78
C ALA A 374 20.26 11.49 -17.59
N ALA A 375 21.11 11.77 -18.59
CA ALA A 375 21.96 12.96 -18.60
C ALA A 375 21.15 14.27 -18.57
N THR A 376 19.86 14.20 -18.85
CA THR A 376 18.92 15.33 -18.80
C THR A 376 17.71 14.91 -17.99
N PRO A 377 17.71 15.11 -16.67
CA PRO A 377 16.57 14.79 -15.81
C PRO A 377 15.35 15.66 -16.17
N PRO A 378 14.13 15.22 -15.79
CA PRO A 378 12.93 16.03 -15.95
C PRO A 378 13.09 17.40 -15.28
N ASP A 379 12.58 18.44 -15.91
CA ASP A 379 12.65 19.82 -15.44
C ASP A 379 11.30 20.23 -14.83
N PHE A 380 11.12 20.00 -13.54
CA PHE A 380 9.90 20.35 -12.82
C PHE A 380 9.89 21.83 -12.46
N GLY A 381 9.04 22.62 -13.14
CA GLY A 381 8.72 24.00 -12.78
C GLY A 381 7.35 24.12 -12.12
N ILE A 382 7.06 25.29 -11.55
CA ILE A 382 5.76 25.61 -10.95
C ILE A 382 4.80 26.12 -12.02
N TYR A 383 3.65 25.50 -12.11
CA TYR A 383 2.57 25.81 -13.05
C TYR A 383 1.24 25.98 -12.33
N VAL A 384 0.33 26.66 -13.00
CA VAL A 384 -1.09 26.66 -12.67
C VAL A 384 -1.85 25.91 -13.75
N TYR A 385 -2.57 24.90 -13.35
CA TYR A 385 -3.51 24.19 -14.20
C TYR A 385 -4.93 24.73 -13.96
N ASP A 386 -5.60 25.11 -15.04
CA ASP A 386 -7.01 25.49 -15.02
C ASP A 386 -7.87 24.26 -15.38
N PRO A 387 -8.64 23.69 -14.43
CA PRO A 387 -9.43 22.49 -14.70
C PRO A 387 -10.66 22.75 -15.58
N VAL A 388 -11.04 24.02 -15.81
CA VAL A 388 -12.16 24.41 -16.69
C VAL A 388 -11.67 24.65 -18.11
N ALA A 389 -10.56 25.38 -18.24
CA ALA A 389 -9.96 25.67 -19.54
C ALA A 389 -9.05 24.55 -20.07
N HIS A 390 -8.66 23.60 -19.22
CA HIS A 390 -7.70 22.54 -19.50
C HIS A 390 -6.35 23.06 -20.00
N THR A 391 -5.84 24.09 -19.36
CA THR A 391 -4.58 24.75 -19.75
C THR A 391 -3.58 24.78 -18.63
N ASN A 392 -2.30 24.59 -18.98
CA ASN A 392 -1.15 24.81 -18.10
C ASN A 392 -0.53 26.17 -18.34
N GLN A 393 -0.25 26.92 -17.28
CA GLN A 393 0.46 28.19 -17.35
C GLN A 393 1.67 28.14 -16.43
N LEU A 394 2.87 28.43 -16.99
CA LEU A 394 4.11 28.53 -16.22
C LEU A 394 4.04 29.74 -15.26
N VAL A 395 4.38 29.51 -14.00
CA VAL A 395 4.53 30.52 -12.96
C VAL A 395 6.01 30.83 -12.69
N TYR A 396 6.79 29.77 -12.50
CA TYR A 396 8.23 29.89 -12.19
C TYR A 396 8.96 28.60 -12.57
N ASN A 397 10.21 28.71 -13.08
CA ASN A 397 11.10 27.60 -13.30
C ASN A 397 12.56 28.02 -13.20
N ASP A 398 13.34 27.31 -12.39
CA ASP A 398 14.81 27.38 -12.37
C ASP A 398 15.38 26.01 -12.81
N ARG A 399 15.91 25.92 -14.01
CA ARG A 399 16.41 24.69 -14.62
C ARG A 399 17.53 23.97 -13.87
N ASN A 400 18.10 24.58 -12.85
CA ASN A 400 19.10 23.95 -11.98
C ASN A 400 18.45 23.18 -10.82
N TYR A 401 17.14 23.30 -10.67
CA TYR A 401 16.37 22.71 -9.56
C TYR A 401 15.09 22.08 -10.07
N TRP A 402 14.58 21.17 -9.30
CA TRP A 402 13.16 20.84 -9.32
C TRP A 402 12.42 21.83 -8.41
N ASP A 403 11.51 22.58 -8.98
CA ASP A 403 10.63 23.49 -8.25
C ASP A 403 9.38 22.73 -7.82
N LEU A 404 9.28 22.41 -6.53
CA LEU A 404 8.33 21.44 -5.98
C LEU A 404 7.47 22.05 -4.88
N ASN A 405 6.36 21.36 -4.55
CA ASN A 405 5.53 21.61 -3.37
C ASN A 405 5.09 23.08 -3.24
N ALA A 406 4.56 23.63 -4.35
CA ALA A 406 4.11 25.01 -4.38
C ALA A 406 2.77 25.19 -3.64
N ILE A 407 2.71 26.14 -2.70
CA ILE A 407 1.55 26.40 -1.84
C ILE A 407 1.29 27.89 -1.77
N ALA A 408 0.02 28.30 -1.90
CA ALA A 408 -0.39 29.70 -1.72
C ALA A 408 -0.19 30.15 -0.27
N VAL A 409 0.47 31.31 -0.08
CA VAL A 409 0.63 31.92 1.24
C VAL A 409 -0.59 32.80 1.53
N VAL A 410 -1.64 32.17 2.04
CA VAL A 410 -2.91 32.82 2.37
C VAL A 410 -3.49 32.23 3.65
N PRO A 411 -4.19 33.03 4.48
CA PRO A 411 -4.95 32.48 5.60
C PRO A 411 -6.04 31.52 5.11
N ARG A 412 -6.18 30.39 5.81
CA ARG A 412 -7.20 29.36 5.57
C ARG A 412 -8.07 29.18 6.82
N THR A 413 -9.31 28.81 6.63
CA THR A 413 -10.16 28.44 7.78
C THR A 413 -9.60 27.21 8.45
N GLU A 414 -9.31 27.30 9.74
CA GLU A 414 -8.87 26.15 10.53
C GLU A 414 -10.03 25.18 10.73
N PRO A 415 -9.85 23.88 10.40
CA PRO A 415 -10.85 22.86 10.64
C PRO A 415 -11.17 22.67 12.15
N PRO A 416 -12.26 21.97 12.49
CA PRO A 416 -12.56 21.64 13.88
C PRO A 416 -11.43 20.86 14.56
N ILE A 417 -11.20 21.16 15.83
CA ILE A 417 -10.23 20.42 16.64
C ILE A 417 -10.87 19.11 17.12
N ILE A 418 -10.31 17.97 16.73
CA ILE A 418 -10.67 16.68 17.28
C ILE A 418 -9.91 16.46 18.59
N GLY A 419 -10.64 16.20 19.66
CA GLY A 419 -10.04 15.92 20.96
C GLY A 419 -9.19 14.64 20.90
N ASP A 420 -8.00 14.70 21.47
CA ASP A 420 -7.07 13.58 21.55
C ASP A 420 -6.92 13.17 23.02
N VAL A 421 -7.58 12.09 23.38
CA VAL A 421 -7.51 11.49 24.74
C VAL A 421 -6.58 10.28 24.78
N GLN A 422 -6.13 9.79 23.64
CA GLN A 422 -5.37 8.53 23.55
C GLN A 422 -3.99 8.63 24.18
N HIS A 423 -3.36 9.79 24.14
CA HIS A 423 -2.05 10.00 24.76
C HIS A 423 -2.04 9.83 26.29
N THR A 424 -3.21 9.83 26.93
CA THR A 424 -3.35 9.58 28.38
C THR A 424 -3.54 8.09 28.70
N ILE A 425 -3.72 7.25 27.69
CA ILE A 425 -3.94 5.82 27.83
C ILE A 425 -2.58 5.09 27.77
N ALA A 426 -2.38 4.13 28.66
CA ALA A 426 -1.15 3.34 28.66
C ALA A 426 -0.97 2.62 27.31
N SER A 427 0.24 2.66 26.75
CA SER A 427 0.58 2.10 25.44
C SER A 427 0.32 0.60 25.29
N THR A 428 0.19 -0.11 26.40
CA THR A 428 -0.12 -1.55 26.46
C THR A 428 -1.62 -1.84 26.62
N THR A 429 -2.47 -0.82 26.69
CA THR A 429 -3.92 -1.03 26.84
C THR A 429 -4.47 -1.68 25.57
N PRO A 430 -5.09 -2.88 25.65
CA PRO A 430 -5.63 -3.54 24.47
C PRO A 430 -6.67 -2.69 23.73
N ILE A 431 -6.74 -2.86 22.44
CA ILE A 431 -7.88 -2.39 21.64
C ILE A 431 -9.02 -3.38 21.77
N LEU A 432 -10.23 -2.88 21.69
CA LEU A 432 -11.43 -3.69 21.57
C LEU A 432 -11.82 -3.77 20.10
N ILE A 433 -11.80 -4.97 19.53
CA ILE A 433 -12.14 -5.20 18.12
C ILE A 433 -13.29 -6.21 18.00
N GLY A 434 -14.24 -5.94 17.12
CA GLY A 434 -15.38 -6.82 16.98
C GLY A 434 -16.38 -6.39 15.91
N SER A 435 -17.51 -7.09 15.85
CA SER A 435 -18.62 -6.75 14.97
C SER A 435 -19.96 -7.00 15.66
N VAL A 436 -20.94 -6.19 15.30
CA VAL A 436 -22.32 -6.33 15.79
C VAL A 436 -22.99 -7.57 15.20
N ASN A 437 -22.80 -7.80 13.90
CA ASN A 437 -23.29 -9.00 13.21
C ASN A 437 -22.41 -9.30 12.01
N LEU A 438 -21.62 -10.35 12.10
CA LEU A 438 -20.65 -10.74 11.07
C LEU A 438 -21.29 -10.98 9.70
N ALA A 439 -22.52 -11.49 9.65
CA ALA A 439 -23.22 -11.80 8.41
C ALA A 439 -23.76 -10.56 7.65
N THR A 440 -23.72 -9.39 8.27
CA THR A 440 -24.07 -8.14 7.59
C THR A 440 -22.93 -7.73 6.66
N THR A 441 -23.21 -7.64 5.35
CA THR A 441 -22.21 -7.26 4.34
C THR A 441 -22.91 -6.52 3.19
N SER A 442 -22.21 -5.55 2.61
CA SER A 442 -22.58 -4.86 1.38
C SER A 442 -21.83 -5.42 0.15
N LEU A 443 -20.88 -6.31 0.36
CA LEU A 443 -20.13 -6.91 -0.74
C LEU A 443 -20.99 -7.87 -1.55
N ASP A 444 -21.05 -7.65 -2.86
CA ASP A 444 -21.69 -8.55 -3.84
C ASP A 444 -20.69 -9.65 -4.26
N GLU A 445 -20.20 -10.38 -3.28
CA GLU A 445 -19.26 -11.49 -3.49
C GLU A 445 -19.92 -12.84 -3.21
N THR A 446 -19.37 -13.88 -3.79
CA THR A 446 -19.81 -15.26 -3.55
C THR A 446 -18.68 -16.10 -2.98
N VAL A 447 -19.05 -17.07 -2.15
CA VAL A 447 -18.17 -18.08 -1.57
C VAL A 447 -18.47 -19.44 -2.16
N SER A 448 -17.44 -20.17 -2.56
CA SER A 448 -17.53 -21.52 -3.11
C SER A 448 -16.60 -22.48 -2.35
N GLY A 449 -16.66 -23.76 -2.71
CA GLY A 449 -15.80 -24.79 -2.13
C GLY A 449 -16.33 -25.36 -0.80
N ALA A 450 -15.68 -26.40 -0.32
CA ALA A 450 -16.08 -27.15 0.88
C ALA A 450 -17.59 -27.50 0.84
N GLN A 451 -18.36 -27.15 1.89
CA GLN A 451 -19.78 -27.47 1.98
C GLN A 451 -20.67 -26.78 0.93
N PHE A 452 -20.16 -25.78 0.20
CA PHE A 452 -20.91 -25.09 -0.82
C PHE A 452 -20.72 -25.77 -2.17
N THR A 453 -21.74 -26.54 -2.61
CA THR A 453 -21.74 -27.24 -3.90
C THR A 453 -21.92 -26.32 -5.11
N SER A 454 -22.37 -25.10 -4.85
CA SER A 454 -22.46 -23.98 -5.79
C SER A 454 -22.13 -22.69 -5.05
N PRO A 455 -21.65 -21.63 -5.74
CA PRO A 455 -21.39 -20.35 -5.12
C PRO A 455 -22.62 -19.82 -4.37
N VAL A 456 -22.41 -19.34 -3.15
CA VAL A 456 -23.46 -18.69 -2.33
C VAL A 456 -23.02 -17.26 -2.00
N PRO A 457 -23.99 -16.32 -1.83
CA PRO A 457 -23.65 -14.95 -1.41
C PRO A 457 -22.82 -14.94 -0.11
N LEU A 458 -21.87 -14.02 -0.01
CA LEU A 458 -20.96 -13.90 1.15
C LEU A 458 -21.74 -13.81 2.45
N GLY A 459 -22.80 -12.98 2.55
CA GLY A 459 -23.59 -12.85 3.75
C GLY A 459 -24.27 -14.16 4.18
N VAL A 460 -24.62 -15.04 3.23
CA VAL A 460 -25.15 -16.38 3.53
C VAL A 460 -24.05 -17.31 4.05
N ALA A 461 -22.86 -17.26 3.45
CA ALA A 461 -21.71 -18.06 3.91
C ALA A 461 -21.30 -17.66 5.33
N LEU A 462 -21.27 -16.36 5.64
CA LEU A 462 -20.88 -15.81 6.94
C LEU A 462 -21.83 -16.20 8.08
N GLN A 463 -23.09 -16.57 7.81
CA GLN A 463 -23.99 -17.16 8.82
C GLN A 463 -23.48 -18.51 9.35
N GLY A 464 -22.61 -19.19 8.61
CA GLY A 464 -21.96 -20.44 9.02
C GLY A 464 -20.65 -20.24 9.79
N ALA A 465 -20.24 -19.00 10.05
CA ALA A 465 -19.02 -18.72 10.81
C ALA A 465 -19.22 -19.13 12.29
N VAL A 466 -18.23 -19.80 12.85
CA VAL A 466 -18.22 -20.20 14.27
C VAL A 466 -17.26 -19.36 15.11
N ALA A 467 -16.25 -18.78 14.44
CA ALA A 467 -15.28 -17.88 15.08
C ALA A 467 -14.66 -16.93 14.05
N VAL A 468 -14.01 -15.88 14.53
CA VAL A 468 -13.13 -15.01 13.77
C VAL A 468 -11.70 -15.26 14.22
N ARG A 469 -10.83 -15.66 13.29
CA ARG A 469 -9.39 -15.76 13.49
C ARG A 469 -8.78 -14.40 13.26
N ILE A 470 -7.94 -13.94 14.18
CA ILE A 470 -7.24 -12.66 14.11
C ILE A 470 -5.79 -12.96 13.80
N ILE A 471 -5.30 -12.37 12.72
CA ILE A 471 -3.98 -12.60 12.16
C ILE A 471 -3.16 -11.33 12.33
N GLU A 472 -1.96 -11.42 12.88
CA GLU A 472 -0.98 -10.31 12.80
C GLU A 472 -0.16 -10.45 11.53
N GLY A 473 0.18 -9.30 10.93
CA GLY A 473 1.18 -9.21 9.89
C GLY A 473 2.55 -8.89 10.46
N PHE A 474 3.59 -9.40 9.85
CA PHE A 474 4.97 -9.04 10.17
C PHE A 474 5.84 -9.01 8.92
N SER A 475 6.84 -8.14 8.92
CA SER A 475 7.77 -7.98 7.82
C SER A 475 9.04 -8.81 8.00
N SER A 476 9.78 -8.98 6.93
CA SER A 476 11.09 -9.64 6.93
C SER A 476 12.18 -8.66 7.34
N GLU A 477 12.33 -8.38 8.61
CA GLU A 477 13.32 -7.41 9.10
C GLU A 477 14.78 -7.86 9.03
N ALA A 478 15.02 -9.13 8.87
CA ALA A 478 16.38 -9.56 8.70
C ALA A 478 16.75 -9.46 7.23
N ALA A 479 17.89 -8.89 6.98
CA ALA A 479 18.62 -9.01 5.74
C ALA A 479 18.95 -10.49 5.45
N LYS A 480 17.95 -11.33 5.26
CA LYS A 480 18.12 -12.73 4.81
C LYS A 480 18.35 -12.86 3.32
N GLY A 481 18.41 -11.73 2.61
CA GLY A 481 18.52 -11.70 1.17
C GLY A 481 17.28 -12.27 0.46
N ILE A 482 16.23 -12.54 1.23
CA ILE A 482 14.94 -13.01 0.73
C ILE A 482 13.95 -11.93 1.08
N THR A 483 13.42 -11.34 0.07
CA THR A 483 12.52 -10.21 0.15
C THR A 483 11.10 -10.62 0.45
N GLN A 484 10.79 -11.92 0.32
CA GLN A 484 9.44 -12.45 0.42
C GLN A 484 9.38 -13.68 1.33
N PHE A 485 8.20 -13.96 1.87
CA PHE A 485 7.98 -15.10 2.74
C PHE A 485 7.86 -16.44 2.00
N GLY A 486 8.14 -16.48 0.72
CA GLY A 486 8.12 -17.69 -0.11
C GLY A 486 7.71 -17.43 -1.55
N LEU A 487 7.10 -18.43 -2.20
CA LEU A 487 6.63 -18.36 -3.58
C LEU A 487 5.29 -17.64 -3.74
N THR A 488 4.65 -17.30 -2.64
CA THR A 488 3.43 -16.50 -2.61
C THR A 488 3.81 -15.05 -2.35
N MET A 489 3.07 -14.11 -2.85
CA MET A 489 3.31 -12.68 -2.63
C MET A 489 2.78 -12.20 -1.27
N ASP A 490 2.43 -13.13 -0.38
CA ASP A 490 1.84 -12.79 0.89
C ASP A 490 2.90 -12.34 1.91
N GLU A 491 2.51 -11.42 2.76
CA GLU A 491 3.27 -10.97 3.91
C GLU A 491 3.39 -12.08 4.95
N GLY A 492 4.33 -11.95 5.87
CA GLY A 492 4.42 -12.81 7.02
C GLY A 492 3.16 -12.71 7.89
N ALA A 493 2.58 -13.85 8.24
CA ALA A 493 1.32 -13.91 8.97
C ALA A 493 1.40 -14.89 10.15
N ALA A 494 0.85 -14.48 11.30
CA ALA A 494 0.77 -15.33 12.48
C ALA A 494 -0.60 -15.18 13.19
N VAL A 495 -1.15 -16.28 13.66
CA VAL A 495 -2.44 -16.26 14.37
C VAL A 495 -2.27 -15.65 15.76
N LEU A 496 -2.91 -14.53 16.04
CA LEU A 496 -2.98 -13.95 17.38
C LEU A 496 -3.97 -14.70 18.27
N GLY A 497 -5.11 -15.07 17.71
CA GLY A 497 -6.16 -15.75 18.44
C GLY A 497 -7.42 -15.92 17.64
N THR A 498 -8.42 -16.52 18.28
CA THR A 498 -9.78 -16.63 17.75
C THR A 498 -10.78 -16.08 18.75
N ALA A 499 -11.81 -15.40 18.23
CA ALA A 499 -12.97 -15.00 19.00
C ALA A 499 -14.20 -15.77 18.51
N PRO A 500 -15.04 -16.36 19.39
CA PRO A 500 -16.24 -17.06 18.97
C PRO A 500 -17.25 -16.08 18.34
N VAL A 501 -17.99 -16.56 17.36
CA VAL A 501 -19.17 -15.86 16.83
C VAL A 501 -20.38 -16.33 17.61
N GLU A 502 -21.09 -15.41 18.22
CA GLU A 502 -22.26 -15.67 19.07
C GLU A 502 -23.52 -15.90 18.22
N SER A 503 -24.59 -16.34 18.88
CA SER A 503 -25.86 -16.70 18.21
C SER A 503 -26.55 -15.54 17.48
N ASP A 504 -26.24 -14.31 17.82
CA ASP A 504 -26.72 -13.07 17.16
C ASP A 504 -25.79 -12.62 16.03
N GLY A 505 -24.72 -13.36 15.74
CA GLY A 505 -23.68 -13.02 14.78
C GLY A 505 -22.63 -12.05 15.29
N SER A 506 -22.70 -11.61 16.54
CA SER A 506 -21.69 -10.73 17.13
C SER A 506 -20.43 -11.49 17.54
N TRP A 507 -19.31 -10.78 17.55
CA TRP A 507 -18.06 -11.25 18.13
C TRP A 507 -17.28 -10.08 18.70
N LEU A 508 -16.41 -10.32 19.66
CA LEU A 508 -15.64 -9.29 20.33
C LEU A 508 -14.35 -9.85 20.92
N ALA A 509 -13.25 -9.12 20.77
CA ALA A 509 -11.96 -9.51 21.29
C ALA A 509 -11.13 -8.33 21.79
N ASN A 510 -10.27 -8.57 22.77
CA ASN A 510 -9.17 -7.67 23.11
C ASN A 510 -7.95 -8.04 22.24
N ALA A 511 -7.46 -7.10 21.47
CA ALA A 511 -6.30 -7.30 20.62
C ALA A 511 -5.17 -6.34 21.02
N PRO A 512 -3.90 -6.67 20.70
CA PRO A 512 -2.78 -5.77 20.95
C PRO A 512 -2.93 -4.45 20.18
N PRO A 513 -2.59 -3.31 20.80
CA PRO A 513 -2.56 -2.03 20.10
C PRO A 513 -1.35 -1.94 19.17
N TYR A 514 -1.40 -1.01 18.24
CA TYR A 514 -0.33 -0.64 17.30
C TYR A 514 0.01 -1.64 16.20
N ILE A 515 -0.32 -2.92 16.33
CA ILE A 515 0.02 -3.89 15.33
C ILE A 515 -1.00 -3.93 14.20
N MET A 516 -0.53 -4.31 13.03
CA MET A 516 -1.37 -4.57 11.87
C MET A 516 -1.97 -5.97 11.97
N MET A 517 -3.27 -6.03 11.72
CA MET A 517 -4.05 -7.27 11.79
C MET A 517 -4.98 -7.39 10.60
N HIS A 518 -5.31 -8.61 10.23
CA HIS A 518 -6.46 -8.89 9.39
C HIS A 518 -7.33 -9.99 9.98
N LEU A 519 -8.54 -10.13 9.48
CA LEU A 519 -9.58 -10.98 10.06
C LEU A 519 -9.98 -12.08 9.09
N GLN A 520 -10.18 -13.28 9.63
CA GLN A 520 -10.67 -14.45 8.90
C GLN A 520 -11.86 -15.05 9.64
N PRO A 521 -13.11 -14.79 9.21
CA PRO A 521 -14.24 -15.62 9.64
C PRO A 521 -14.00 -17.07 9.24
N ILE A 522 -14.10 -18.01 10.20
CA ILE A 522 -13.88 -19.43 9.97
C ILE A 522 -15.15 -20.23 10.26
N ASP A 523 -15.37 -21.26 9.48
CA ASP A 523 -16.47 -22.19 9.66
C ASP A 523 -16.14 -23.32 10.67
N LYS A 524 -17.08 -24.21 10.90
CA LYS A 524 -16.92 -25.36 11.80
C LYS A 524 -15.83 -26.35 11.40
N PHE A 525 -15.31 -26.26 10.19
CA PHE A 525 -14.17 -27.06 9.73
C PHE A 525 -12.83 -26.34 9.92
N GLY A 526 -12.86 -25.10 10.40
CA GLY A 526 -11.68 -24.24 10.55
C GLY A 526 -11.21 -23.58 9.26
N LEU A 527 -11.98 -23.69 8.17
CA LEU A 527 -11.69 -23.08 6.88
C LEU A 527 -12.10 -21.62 6.89
N ALA A 528 -11.24 -20.74 6.41
CA ALA A 528 -11.60 -19.33 6.21
C ALA A 528 -12.77 -19.23 5.21
N ILE A 529 -13.79 -18.45 5.57
CA ILE A 529 -14.91 -18.12 4.67
C ILE A 529 -14.47 -16.99 3.75
N ARG A 530 -13.76 -16.03 4.31
CA ARG A 530 -13.22 -14.87 3.61
C ARG A 530 -11.96 -14.36 4.32
N ASN A 531 -10.97 -13.91 3.58
CA ASN A 531 -9.86 -13.14 4.11
C ASN A 531 -10.14 -11.66 3.93
N GLN A 532 -9.93 -10.87 4.98
CA GLN A 532 -9.88 -9.43 4.86
C GLN A 532 -8.56 -9.07 4.15
N ARG A 533 -8.65 -8.29 3.07
CA ARG A 533 -7.49 -7.92 2.24
C ARG A 533 -6.94 -6.54 2.58
N LEU A 534 -7.17 -6.07 3.79
CA LEU A 534 -6.65 -4.80 4.30
C LEU A 534 -6.17 -5.01 5.73
N TRP A 535 -5.05 -4.38 6.06
CA TRP A 535 -4.58 -4.35 7.43
C TRP A 535 -5.40 -3.36 8.25
N ILE A 536 -5.86 -3.80 9.41
CA ILE A 536 -6.49 -2.97 10.43
C ILE A 536 -5.57 -2.84 11.62
N GLN A 537 -5.59 -1.69 12.26
CA GLN A 537 -4.80 -1.38 13.45
C GLN A 537 -5.67 -0.58 14.40
N GLY A 538 -5.18 -0.39 15.63
CA GLY A 538 -5.81 0.50 16.60
C GLY A 538 -4.83 1.11 17.58
N ALA A 539 -5.15 2.29 18.06
CA ALA A 539 -4.44 2.93 19.14
C ALA A 539 -4.82 2.31 20.51
N PRO A 540 -3.97 2.41 21.56
CA PRO A 540 -4.27 1.87 22.86
C PRO A 540 -5.65 2.28 23.38
N GLY A 541 -6.44 1.31 23.85
CA GLY A 541 -7.77 1.53 24.41
C GLY A 541 -8.87 1.90 23.40
N GLU A 542 -8.57 1.88 22.10
CA GLU A 542 -9.54 2.16 21.05
C GLU A 542 -10.61 1.06 20.97
N ASP A 543 -11.87 1.46 20.78
CA ASP A 543 -12.99 0.57 20.52
C ASP A 543 -13.32 0.60 19.03
N ARG A 544 -12.97 -0.49 18.33
CA ARG A 544 -13.12 -0.66 16.87
C ARG A 544 -14.15 -1.74 16.53
N ARG A 545 -15.39 -1.47 16.82
CA ARG A 545 -16.48 -2.37 16.45
C ARG A 545 -17.08 -2.00 15.10
N CYS A 546 -17.17 -2.99 14.22
CA CYS A 546 -17.81 -2.88 12.92
C CYS A 546 -19.31 -3.22 13.00
N VAL A 547 -20.10 -2.76 12.03
CA VAL A 547 -21.51 -3.19 11.89
C VAL A 547 -21.56 -4.65 11.46
N GLY A 548 -20.72 -5.02 10.49
CA GLY A 548 -20.63 -6.35 9.91
C GLY A 548 -19.30 -6.58 9.20
N CYS A 549 -19.19 -7.68 8.46
CA CYS A 549 -18.06 -7.91 7.58
C CYS A 549 -18.24 -7.07 6.31
N HIS A 550 -17.59 -5.89 6.26
CA HIS A 550 -17.72 -4.96 5.15
C HIS A 550 -19.16 -4.45 4.94
N ALA A 551 -19.77 -3.96 6.01
CA ALA A 551 -21.10 -3.35 5.92
C ALA A 551 -21.02 -1.92 5.40
N SER A 552 -22.02 -1.51 4.61
CA SER A 552 -22.18 -0.15 4.11
C SER A 552 -22.15 0.89 5.23
N ARG A 553 -21.45 1.99 5.00
CA ARG A 553 -21.37 3.13 5.92
C ARG A 553 -22.61 4.05 5.87
N THR A 554 -23.45 3.90 4.87
CA THR A 554 -24.53 4.90 4.60
C THR A 554 -25.93 4.35 4.66
N GLY A 555 -26.15 3.07 4.46
CA GLY A 555 -27.50 2.50 4.36
C GLY A 555 -28.18 2.21 5.70
N GLN A 556 -27.42 1.98 6.73
CA GLN A 556 -27.89 1.71 8.10
C GLN A 556 -27.03 2.57 9.01
N GLY A 557 -27.63 3.40 9.81
CA GLY A 557 -26.85 4.26 10.72
C GLY A 557 -25.72 3.47 11.35
N VAL A 558 -24.47 3.93 11.14
CA VAL A 558 -23.29 3.32 11.79
C VAL A 558 -23.60 3.30 13.28
N PRO A 559 -23.61 2.14 13.96
CA PRO A 559 -23.83 2.12 15.38
C PRO A 559 -22.79 3.04 16.01
N THR A 560 -23.25 4.06 16.69
CA THR A 560 -22.33 4.80 17.55
C THR A 560 -21.70 3.78 18.47
N MET A 561 -20.38 3.73 18.47
CA MET A 561 -19.61 2.79 19.26
C MET A 561 -20.16 2.74 20.68
N GLY A 562 -20.43 1.54 21.20
CA GLY A 562 -21.00 1.33 22.51
C GLY A 562 -22.54 1.34 22.63
N GLY A 563 -23.29 1.58 21.56
CA GLY A 563 -24.76 1.75 21.61
C GLY A 563 -25.61 0.54 21.25
N VAL A 564 -25.06 -0.46 20.56
CA VAL A 564 -25.84 -1.63 20.13
C VAL A 564 -25.61 -2.81 21.07
N PRO A 565 -26.66 -3.31 21.73
CA PRO A 565 -26.54 -4.50 22.59
C PRO A 565 -26.14 -5.70 21.73
N THR A 566 -25.08 -6.40 22.13
CA THR A 566 -24.64 -7.67 21.54
C THR A 566 -24.46 -8.71 22.63
N VAL A 567 -24.52 -9.99 22.24
CA VAL A 567 -24.28 -11.10 23.17
C VAL A 567 -22.78 -11.28 23.41
N ALA A 568 -21.94 -10.89 22.45
CA ALA A 568 -20.50 -11.07 22.51
C ALA A 568 -19.86 -10.36 23.72
N THR A 569 -18.95 -11.05 24.38
CA THR A 569 -18.08 -10.52 25.43
C THR A 569 -16.63 -10.55 24.95
N ALA A 570 -15.85 -9.55 25.35
CA ALA A 570 -14.46 -9.44 24.92
C ALA A 570 -13.64 -10.67 25.34
N GLN A 571 -13.10 -11.37 24.35
CA GLN A 571 -12.19 -12.48 24.56
C GLN A 571 -10.77 -11.95 24.82
N GLN A 572 -10.06 -12.58 25.73
CA GLN A 572 -8.66 -12.27 26.01
C GLN A 572 -7.77 -13.25 25.20
N PHE A 573 -6.78 -12.73 24.54
CA PHE A 573 -5.72 -13.55 23.93
C PHE A 573 -4.66 -13.97 24.95
N THR A 574 -5.09 -14.34 26.15
CA THR A 574 -4.18 -14.76 27.22
C THR A 574 -3.60 -16.15 27.00
N GLU A 575 -4.24 -16.96 26.18
CA GLU A 575 -3.67 -18.21 25.76
C GLU A 575 -2.69 -17.94 24.63
N ALA A 576 -1.42 -18.13 24.93
CA ALA A 576 -0.44 -18.33 23.88
C ALA A 576 -1.01 -19.41 22.95
N ILE A 577 -1.39 -19.02 21.76
CA ILE A 577 -1.66 -19.99 20.72
C ILE A 577 -0.31 -20.66 20.50
N PRO A 578 -0.15 -21.94 20.81
CA PRO A 578 1.16 -22.58 20.86
C PRO A 578 1.95 -22.43 19.56
N ASP A 579 1.25 -22.23 18.45
CA ASP A 579 1.80 -22.20 17.10
C ASP A 579 1.82 -20.81 16.47
N ARG A 580 1.67 -19.77 17.24
CA ARG A 580 1.49 -18.39 16.81
C ARG A 580 2.56 -17.85 15.87
N ALA A 581 3.81 -18.30 16.08
CA ALA A 581 4.97 -17.85 15.30
C ALA A 581 5.56 -18.95 14.41
N GLU A 582 4.95 -20.11 14.30
CA GLU A 582 5.64 -21.32 13.87
C GLU A 582 5.09 -21.98 12.60
N TYR A 583 4.45 -21.21 11.73
CA TYR A 583 3.97 -21.74 10.46
C TYR A 583 5.03 -21.70 9.33
N GLY A 584 6.32 -21.70 9.70
CA GLY A 584 7.40 -21.89 8.75
C GLY A 584 7.37 -23.27 8.12
N TRP A 585 7.53 -23.33 6.79
CA TRP A 585 7.47 -24.58 6.04
C TRP A 585 8.51 -25.60 6.49
N PRO A 586 9.82 -25.25 6.58
CA PRO A 586 10.85 -26.20 6.98
C PRO A 586 10.66 -26.75 8.39
N ASP A 587 10.14 -25.93 9.30
CA ASP A 587 10.12 -26.24 10.73
C ASP A 587 8.83 -26.93 11.17
N LYS A 588 7.71 -26.60 10.54
CA LYS A 588 6.38 -27.09 10.94
C LYS A 588 5.72 -28.01 9.91
N ILE A 589 5.78 -27.65 8.64
CA ILE A 589 5.00 -28.33 7.61
C ILE A 589 5.79 -29.48 6.99
N GLN A 590 7.05 -29.26 6.64
CA GLN A 590 7.87 -30.29 6.02
C GLN A 590 8.02 -31.55 6.89
N PRO A 591 8.25 -31.47 8.21
CA PRO A 591 8.29 -32.67 9.06
C PRO A 591 7.00 -33.49 8.99
N LEU A 592 5.84 -32.82 9.02
CA LEU A 592 4.53 -33.45 8.88
C LEU A 592 4.39 -34.17 7.53
N LEU A 593 4.71 -33.49 6.43
CA LEU A 593 4.64 -34.07 5.09
C LEU A 593 5.64 -35.22 4.91
N THR A 594 6.82 -35.12 5.49
CA THR A 594 7.83 -36.19 5.46
C THR A 594 7.33 -37.44 6.15
N GLU A 595 6.69 -37.30 7.30
CA GLU A 595 6.16 -38.44 8.07
C GLU A 595 4.94 -39.09 7.41
N LYS A 596 4.01 -38.26 6.92
CA LYS A 596 2.67 -38.75 6.50
C LYS A 596 2.53 -38.96 4.99
N CYS A 597 3.29 -38.22 4.15
CA CYS A 597 3.01 -38.10 2.72
C CYS A 597 4.17 -38.53 1.81
N ALA A 598 5.40 -38.20 2.18
CA ALA A 598 6.57 -38.39 1.32
C ALA A 598 6.90 -39.86 1.03
N GLY A 599 6.42 -40.78 1.86
CA GLY A 599 6.54 -42.24 1.60
C GLY A 599 5.93 -42.67 0.26
N CYS A 600 4.84 -42.01 -0.16
CA CYS A 600 4.14 -42.28 -1.42
C CYS A 600 4.36 -41.16 -2.46
N HIS A 601 4.45 -39.90 -2.04
CA HIS A 601 4.61 -38.74 -2.90
C HIS A 601 6.06 -38.24 -2.85
N ASN A 602 6.91 -38.74 -3.72
CA ASN A 602 8.35 -38.43 -3.75
C ASN A 602 8.90 -38.41 -5.19
N SER A 603 10.18 -38.13 -5.33
CA SER A 603 10.86 -38.00 -6.62
C SER A 603 10.77 -39.23 -7.52
N SER A 604 10.50 -40.44 -6.95
CA SER A 604 10.35 -41.67 -7.74
C SER A 604 8.93 -41.90 -8.28
N THR A 605 7.96 -41.16 -7.76
CA THR A 605 6.53 -41.30 -8.11
C THR A 605 5.94 -40.09 -8.80
N THR A 606 6.66 -38.94 -8.79
CA THR A 606 6.19 -37.68 -9.40
C THR A 606 6.57 -37.63 -10.88
N SER A 607 5.79 -36.89 -11.64
CA SER A 607 6.19 -36.39 -12.97
C SER A 607 6.72 -34.96 -12.86
N TYR A 608 7.27 -34.47 -13.95
CA TYR A 608 7.87 -33.13 -13.98
C TYR A 608 7.33 -32.32 -15.15
N TYR A 609 7.26 -31.03 -14.98
CA TYR A 609 7.16 -30.03 -16.05
C TYR A 609 8.37 -29.12 -16.00
N SER A 610 8.68 -28.45 -17.10
CA SER A 610 9.89 -27.64 -17.20
C SER A 610 9.54 -26.18 -17.46
N LEU A 611 10.25 -25.30 -16.75
CA LEU A 611 10.26 -23.88 -16.99
C LEU A 611 11.59 -23.49 -17.62
N THR A 612 11.56 -22.93 -18.82
CA THR A 612 12.77 -22.46 -19.52
C THR A 612 12.77 -20.94 -19.58
N ARG A 613 13.81 -20.34 -19.04
CA ARG A 613 14.05 -18.89 -19.07
C ARG A 613 15.19 -18.58 -20.02
N THR A 614 14.99 -17.56 -20.85
CA THR A 614 16.07 -16.94 -21.62
C THR A 614 16.45 -15.61 -20.97
N ASP A 615 17.69 -15.47 -20.55
CA ASP A 615 18.18 -14.22 -19.98
C ASP A 615 18.17 -13.12 -21.05
N PRO A 616 17.48 -12.00 -20.82
CA PRO A 616 17.31 -10.96 -21.85
C PRO A 616 18.59 -10.20 -22.17
N VAL A 617 19.59 -10.24 -21.29
CA VAL A 617 20.86 -9.52 -21.46
C VAL A 617 21.92 -10.43 -22.10
N THR A 618 22.06 -11.65 -21.58
CA THR A 618 23.11 -12.56 -21.97
C THR A 618 22.68 -13.57 -23.06
N GLY A 619 21.38 -13.76 -23.27
CA GLY A 619 20.80 -14.79 -24.10
C GLY A 619 20.97 -16.22 -23.56
N ALA A 620 21.46 -16.36 -22.33
CA ALA A 620 21.64 -17.66 -21.69
C ALA A 620 20.29 -18.33 -21.41
N VAL A 621 20.18 -19.61 -21.74
CA VAL A 621 18.97 -20.41 -21.52
C VAL A 621 19.17 -21.32 -20.32
N THR A 622 18.28 -21.21 -19.36
CA THR A 622 18.27 -22.05 -18.15
C THR A 622 16.93 -22.77 -18.06
N THR A 623 16.97 -24.07 -17.76
CA THR A 623 15.77 -24.90 -17.59
C THR A 623 15.67 -25.41 -16.16
N TYR A 624 14.52 -25.21 -15.54
CA TYR A 624 14.16 -25.67 -14.22
C TYR A 624 13.14 -26.81 -14.35
N ASN A 625 13.41 -27.93 -13.70
CA ASN A 625 12.50 -29.09 -13.68
C ASN A 625 11.70 -29.08 -12.38
N ILE A 626 10.42 -28.93 -12.50
CA ILE A 626 9.50 -28.74 -11.39
C ILE A 626 8.68 -30.02 -11.19
N PRO A 627 8.66 -30.58 -9.97
CA PRO A 627 7.87 -31.78 -9.71
C PRO A 627 6.37 -31.43 -9.68
N THR A 628 5.52 -32.32 -10.21
CA THR A 628 4.07 -32.12 -10.20
C THR A 628 3.45 -32.39 -8.83
N LEU A 629 3.96 -33.35 -8.08
CA LEU A 629 3.58 -33.63 -6.69
C LEU A 629 4.67 -34.49 -6.01
N ASP A 630 5.64 -33.84 -5.45
CA ASP A 630 6.68 -34.43 -4.60
C ASP A 630 6.60 -33.74 -3.21
N LEU A 631 6.21 -34.48 -2.18
CA LEU A 631 6.03 -33.97 -0.84
C LEU A 631 7.24 -34.22 0.07
N SER A 632 8.39 -34.56 -0.52
CA SER A 632 9.65 -34.76 0.22
C SER A 632 10.40 -33.44 0.45
N ALA A 633 11.39 -33.50 1.33
CA ALA A 633 12.32 -32.39 1.60
C ALA A 633 13.44 -32.24 0.56
N THR A 634 13.33 -32.89 -0.62
CA THR A 634 14.35 -32.78 -1.67
C THR A 634 14.46 -31.35 -2.16
N PRO A 635 15.68 -30.73 -2.22
CA PRO A 635 15.82 -29.37 -2.72
C PRO A 635 15.45 -29.27 -4.20
N VAL A 636 14.65 -28.26 -4.54
CA VAL A 636 14.26 -27.93 -5.93
C VAL A 636 14.61 -26.49 -6.20
N THR A 637 15.30 -26.25 -7.31
CA THR A 637 15.63 -24.90 -7.77
C THR A 637 14.51 -24.38 -8.66
N VAL A 638 14.02 -23.19 -8.37
CA VAL A 638 12.98 -22.48 -9.13
C VAL A 638 13.40 -21.06 -9.47
N TYR A 639 12.80 -20.50 -10.50
CA TYR A 639 12.95 -19.10 -10.86
C TYR A 639 11.64 -18.37 -10.51
N TYR A 640 11.75 -17.31 -9.73
CA TYR A 640 10.63 -16.49 -9.31
C TYR A 640 11.12 -15.09 -8.99
N ASP A 641 10.32 -14.07 -9.26
CA ASP A 641 10.62 -12.66 -9.01
C ASP A 641 12.05 -12.25 -9.42
N LYS A 642 12.39 -12.51 -10.68
CA LYS A 642 13.71 -12.22 -11.29
C LYS A 642 14.90 -12.91 -10.61
N GLN A 643 14.69 -13.78 -9.65
CA GLN A 643 15.71 -14.46 -8.86
C GLN A 643 15.59 -15.99 -8.93
N VAL A 644 16.67 -16.66 -8.53
CA VAL A 644 16.74 -18.12 -8.40
C VAL A 644 16.64 -18.47 -6.92
N HIS A 645 15.67 -19.31 -6.59
CA HIS A 645 15.41 -19.78 -5.22
C HIS A 645 15.56 -21.29 -5.13
N VAL A 646 15.81 -21.77 -3.93
CA VAL A 646 15.84 -23.20 -3.61
C VAL A 646 14.91 -23.46 -2.44
N TYR A 647 13.90 -24.30 -2.67
CA TYR A 647 12.93 -24.72 -1.65
C TYR A 647 12.82 -26.23 -1.65
N GLU A 648 12.17 -26.81 -0.62
CA GLU A 648 11.81 -28.21 -0.61
C GLU A 648 10.80 -28.52 -1.74
N ALA A 649 10.92 -29.72 -2.30
CA ALA A 649 10.06 -30.22 -3.39
C ALA A 649 8.57 -30.13 -3.01
N SER A 650 8.24 -30.35 -1.76
CA SER A 650 6.87 -30.24 -1.24
C SER A 650 6.31 -28.84 -1.41
N TYR A 651 7.07 -27.83 -1.00
CA TYR A 651 6.67 -26.43 -1.10
C TYR A 651 6.48 -25.99 -2.55
N VAL A 652 7.47 -26.35 -3.39
CA VAL A 652 7.42 -26.07 -4.82
C VAL A 652 6.24 -26.76 -5.50
N SER A 653 6.03 -28.07 -5.23
CA SER A 653 4.90 -28.82 -5.79
C SER A 653 3.54 -28.20 -5.45
N LEU A 654 3.38 -27.70 -4.22
CA LEU A 654 2.10 -27.23 -3.74
C LEU A 654 1.80 -25.78 -4.18
N PHE A 655 2.77 -24.89 -4.13
CA PHE A 655 2.53 -23.46 -4.34
C PHE A 655 3.00 -22.91 -5.69
N TYR A 656 4.01 -23.51 -6.33
CA TYR A 656 4.52 -22.97 -7.59
C TYR A 656 3.48 -22.96 -8.73
N PRO A 657 2.51 -23.90 -8.83
CA PRO A 657 1.44 -23.77 -9.81
C PRO A 657 0.59 -22.50 -9.64
N ALA A 658 0.28 -22.10 -8.40
CA ALA A 658 -0.44 -20.85 -8.10
C ALA A 658 0.40 -19.63 -8.48
N THR A 659 1.70 -19.64 -8.17
CA THR A 659 2.66 -18.60 -8.58
C THR A 659 2.69 -18.42 -10.10
N LEU A 660 2.69 -19.52 -10.87
CA LEU A 660 2.62 -19.46 -12.33
C LEU A 660 1.31 -18.88 -12.83
N ALA A 661 0.20 -19.17 -12.16
CA ALA A 661 -1.12 -18.65 -12.52
C ALA A 661 -1.22 -17.12 -12.33
N MET A 662 -0.48 -16.56 -11.38
CA MET A 662 -0.41 -15.10 -11.15
C MET A 662 0.33 -14.35 -12.27
N GLY A 663 1.00 -15.03 -13.20
CA GLY A 663 1.58 -14.40 -14.39
C GLY A 663 2.85 -13.55 -14.16
N MET A 664 3.48 -13.64 -13.00
CA MET A 664 4.60 -12.80 -12.59
C MET A 664 5.96 -13.19 -13.21
N MET A 665 5.99 -13.89 -14.33
CA MET A 665 7.23 -14.40 -14.93
C MET A 665 7.39 -13.97 -16.39
N GLU A 666 8.15 -12.93 -16.59
CA GLU A 666 8.52 -12.49 -17.93
C GLU A 666 9.61 -13.39 -18.55
N GLY A 667 9.52 -13.65 -19.85
CA GLY A 667 10.55 -14.33 -20.63
C GLY A 667 10.70 -15.83 -20.34
N VAL A 668 9.67 -16.49 -19.80
CA VAL A 668 9.67 -17.93 -19.54
C VAL A 668 8.77 -18.71 -20.49
N THR A 669 9.19 -19.93 -20.80
CA THR A 669 8.40 -20.90 -21.57
C THR A 669 8.16 -22.14 -20.73
N ILE A 670 6.90 -22.57 -20.62
CA ILE A 670 6.52 -23.75 -19.87
C ILE A 670 6.36 -24.93 -20.86
N THR A 671 6.95 -26.07 -20.54
CA THR A 671 6.85 -27.31 -21.29
C THR A 671 6.38 -28.43 -20.37
N GLY A 672 5.39 -29.19 -20.81
CA GLY A 672 4.73 -30.20 -20.01
C GLY A 672 3.40 -29.72 -19.43
N THR A 673 2.79 -30.53 -18.58
CA THR A 673 1.49 -30.20 -17.95
C THR A 673 1.71 -29.68 -16.56
N VAL A 674 1.37 -28.41 -16.35
CA VAL A 674 1.30 -27.83 -15.01
C VAL A 674 0.15 -28.52 -14.25
N PRO A 675 0.38 -29.00 -13.04
CA PRO A 675 -0.68 -29.61 -12.23
C PRO A 675 -1.73 -28.57 -11.81
N PRO A 676 -2.87 -28.99 -11.29
CA PRO A 676 -3.82 -28.07 -10.65
C PRO A 676 -3.17 -27.38 -9.45
N GLU A 677 -3.73 -26.28 -9.01
CA GLU A 677 -3.33 -25.56 -7.80
C GLU A 677 -3.62 -26.43 -6.58
N TRP A 678 -2.63 -27.23 -6.16
CA TRP A 678 -2.75 -28.09 -4.99
C TRP A 678 -3.05 -27.30 -3.73
N ALA A 679 -2.39 -26.16 -3.58
CA ALA A 679 -2.58 -25.21 -2.52
C ALA A 679 -2.78 -23.81 -3.12
N ILE A 680 -3.85 -23.14 -2.72
CA ILE A 680 -4.14 -21.75 -3.10
C ILE A 680 -3.80 -20.88 -1.90
N PRO A 681 -2.87 -19.92 -2.05
CA PRO A 681 -2.58 -18.94 -1.00
C PRO A 681 -3.86 -18.24 -0.53
N GLU A 682 -4.02 -18.04 0.76
CA GLU A 682 -5.19 -17.44 1.42
C GLU A 682 -6.53 -18.19 1.24
N ASP A 683 -6.55 -19.34 0.54
CA ASP A 683 -7.79 -20.07 0.24
C ASP A 683 -7.64 -21.59 0.41
N ALA A 684 -7.57 -22.04 1.65
CA ALA A 684 -7.60 -23.46 1.97
C ALA A 684 -8.90 -24.15 1.48
N ARG A 685 -10.01 -23.42 1.45
CA ARG A 685 -11.33 -23.90 1.09
C ARG A 685 -11.41 -24.43 -0.36
N ASN A 686 -10.74 -23.79 -1.29
CA ASN A 686 -10.69 -24.17 -2.70
C ASN A 686 -9.42 -24.96 -3.06
N SER A 687 -8.49 -25.14 -2.13
CA SER A 687 -7.27 -25.91 -2.35
C SER A 687 -7.54 -27.38 -2.58
N VAL A 688 -7.00 -27.93 -3.66
CA VAL A 688 -7.21 -29.34 -4.04
C VAL A 688 -6.70 -30.29 -2.96
N LEU A 689 -5.56 -30.00 -2.34
CA LEU A 689 -5.02 -30.81 -1.24
C LEU A 689 -6.03 -30.95 -0.10
N ILE A 690 -6.65 -29.86 0.32
CA ILE A 690 -7.61 -29.88 1.42
C ILE A 690 -8.87 -30.67 1.07
N SER A 691 -9.35 -30.55 -0.17
CA SER A 691 -10.49 -31.35 -0.62
C SER A 691 -10.19 -32.85 -0.65
N LYS A 692 -8.95 -33.23 -0.95
CA LYS A 692 -8.50 -34.62 -0.94
C LYS A 692 -8.38 -35.20 0.48
N LEU A 693 -8.01 -34.40 1.44
CA LEU A 693 -7.87 -34.80 2.84
C LEU A 693 -9.22 -34.87 3.58
N ASN A 694 -10.27 -34.35 3.02
CA ASN A 694 -11.67 -34.40 3.46
C ASN A 694 -11.90 -34.23 4.98
N ILE A 695 -11.82 -32.99 5.42
CA ILE A 695 -11.88 -32.60 6.83
C ILE A 695 -13.25 -32.89 7.44
N LYS A 696 -13.26 -33.41 8.67
CA LYS A 696 -14.46 -33.64 9.47
C LYS A 696 -14.59 -32.67 10.62
N ALA A 697 -15.81 -32.17 10.83
CA ALA A 697 -16.16 -31.41 12.01
C ALA A 697 -16.41 -32.31 13.20
N ALA A 698 -16.51 -31.74 14.41
CA ALA A 698 -16.79 -32.47 15.65
C ALA A 698 -18.13 -33.23 15.62
N ASP A 699 -19.11 -32.79 14.84
CA ASP A 699 -20.40 -33.44 14.64
C ASP A 699 -20.35 -34.63 13.64
N GLY A 700 -19.17 -34.95 13.11
CA GLY A 700 -18.95 -36.03 12.15
C GLY A 700 -19.26 -35.67 10.70
N THR A 701 -19.74 -34.46 10.42
CA THR A 701 -19.96 -34.00 9.04
C THR A 701 -18.63 -33.73 8.32
N THR A 702 -18.59 -33.93 7.01
CA THR A 702 -17.40 -33.70 6.18
C THR A 702 -17.49 -32.36 5.45
N ALA A 703 -16.34 -31.71 5.28
CA ALA A 703 -16.27 -30.42 4.58
C ALA A 703 -16.60 -30.56 3.07
N PHE A 704 -16.31 -31.71 2.47
CA PHE A 704 -16.50 -31.96 1.02
C PHE A 704 -17.42 -33.13 0.77
N PRO A 705 -18.73 -33.03 1.06
CA PRO A 705 -19.68 -34.16 1.00
C PRO A 705 -19.92 -34.69 -0.41
N THR A 706 -19.67 -33.87 -1.43
CA THR A 706 -19.92 -34.18 -2.86
C THR A 706 -18.64 -34.39 -3.67
N SER A 707 -17.49 -34.56 -3.02
CA SER A 707 -16.25 -34.83 -3.73
C SER A 707 -16.40 -36.12 -4.57
N THR A 708 -16.37 -35.97 -5.89
CA THR A 708 -16.38 -37.09 -6.85
C THR A 708 -15.01 -37.76 -6.94
N ASN A 709 -13.99 -37.18 -6.37
CA ASN A 709 -12.67 -37.79 -6.27
C ASN A 709 -12.65 -38.81 -5.14
N PRO A 710 -12.01 -39.97 -5.34
CA PRO A 710 -11.79 -40.87 -4.23
C PRO A 710 -11.02 -40.13 -3.13
N PHE A 711 -11.50 -40.32 -1.88
CA PHE A 711 -10.82 -39.76 -0.73
C PHE A 711 -9.39 -40.30 -0.66
N HIS A 712 -8.50 -39.51 -0.08
CA HIS A 712 -7.14 -39.94 0.17
C HIS A 712 -7.15 -41.20 1.04
N PRO A 713 -6.27 -42.18 0.80
CA PRO A 713 -6.26 -43.46 1.55
C PRO A 713 -6.21 -43.31 3.06
N GLU A 714 -5.70 -42.23 3.60
CA GLU A 714 -5.68 -41.96 5.04
C GLU A 714 -7.07 -41.95 5.69
N ASP A 715 -8.10 -41.53 4.98
CA ASP A 715 -9.49 -41.53 5.48
C ASP A 715 -10.04 -42.94 5.71
N GLN A 716 -9.33 -43.94 5.25
CA GLN A 716 -9.66 -45.36 5.39
C GLN A 716 -8.93 -46.02 6.58
N GLY A 717 -8.34 -45.22 7.49
CA GLY A 717 -7.67 -45.74 8.68
C GLY A 717 -6.26 -46.28 8.44
N ALA A 718 -5.61 -45.82 7.39
CA ALA A 718 -4.21 -46.19 7.11
C ALA A 718 -3.23 -45.55 8.14
N SER A 719 -2.03 -46.14 8.24
CA SER A 719 -1.01 -45.71 9.20
C SER A 719 -0.47 -44.29 8.99
N TYR A 720 -0.78 -43.69 7.87
CA TYR A 720 -0.42 -42.31 7.48
C TYR A 720 -1.58 -41.31 7.67
N SER A 721 -2.64 -41.67 8.40
CA SER A 721 -3.73 -40.76 8.73
C SER A 721 -3.26 -39.54 9.51
N LEU A 722 -3.77 -38.37 9.12
CA LEU A 722 -3.58 -37.13 9.84
C LEU A 722 -4.51 -37.03 11.05
N THR A 723 -3.99 -36.52 12.15
CA THR A 723 -4.82 -36.09 13.28
C THR A 723 -5.65 -34.87 12.92
N PRO A 724 -6.71 -34.54 13.67
CA PRO A 724 -7.44 -33.29 13.49
C PRO A 724 -6.54 -32.04 13.55
N ASP A 725 -5.58 -32.00 14.46
CA ASP A 725 -4.66 -30.85 14.63
C ASP A 725 -3.69 -30.72 13.45
N GLU A 726 -3.17 -31.84 12.93
CA GLU A 726 -2.33 -31.85 11.73
C GLU A 726 -3.10 -31.33 10.49
N ARG A 727 -4.38 -31.70 10.36
CA ARG A 727 -5.26 -31.17 9.31
C ARG A 727 -5.48 -29.66 9.46
N GLN A 728 -5.74 -29.20 10.69
CA GLN A 728 -5.90 -27.79 10.98
C GLN A 728 -4.60 -27.00 10.72
N THR A 729 -3.44 -27.60 10.96
CA THR A 729 -2.15 -27.00 10.62
C THR A 729 -2.02 -26.74 9.12
N LEU A 730 -2.37 -27.72 8.28
CA LEU A 730 -2.34 -27.55 6.81
C LEU A 730 -3.34 -26.48 6.34
N ILE A 731 -4.57 -26.45 6.91
CA ILE A 731 -5.55 -25.41 6.60
C ILE A 731 -5.00 -24.04 6.93
N ARG A 732 -4.52 -23.85 8.15
CA ARG A 732 -3.98 -22.55 8.61
C ARG A 732 -2.83 -22.10 7.77
N THR A 733 -1.92 -22.99 7.39
CA THR A 733 -0.79 -22.66 6.51
C THR A 733 -1.27 -22.06 5.18
N MET A 734 -2.32 -22.62 4.58
CA MET A 734 -2.87 -22.09 3.33
C MET A 734 -3.63 -20.78 3.56
N ASP A 735 -4.49 -20.74 4.58
CA ASP A 735 -5.27 -19.54 4.93
C ASP A 735 -4.38 -18.37 5.35
N LEU A 736 -3.13 -18.62 5.78
CA LEU A 736 -2.10 -17.62 6.09
C LEU A 736 -1.24 -17.24 4.88
N GLY A 737 -1.61 -17.64 3.67
CA GLY A 737 -0.88 -17.27 2.45
C GLY A 737 0.21 -18.26 2.02
N GLY A 738 0.40 -19.37 2.73
CA GLY A 738 1.40 -20.39 2.34
C GLY A 738 2.83 -19.94 2.50
N GLN A 739 3.13 -19.20 3.57
CA GLN A 739 4.49 -18.69 3.83
C GLN A 739 5.51 -19.82 4.01
N TYR A 740 6.71 -19.62 3.49
CA TYR A 740 7.84 -20.53 3.69
C TYR A 740 8.59 -20.25 4.98
N TRP A 741 8.79 -18.97 5.31
CA TRP A 741 9.50 -18.54 6.51
C TRP A 741 8.52 -18.18 7.62
N SER A 742 8.82 -18.64 8.83
CA SER A 742 8.13 -18.18 10.02
C SER A 742 8.74 -16.88 10.54
N ARG A 743 8.09 -16.24 11.48
CA ARG A 743 8.62 -15.09 12.21
C ARG A 743 10.01 -15.35 12.80
N GLN A 744 10.25 -16.54 13.36
CA GLN A 744 11.55 -16.92 13.92
C GLN A 744 12.66 -16.97 12.86
N ASN A 745 12.34 -17.36 11.64
CA ASN A 745 13.31 -17.45 10.56
C ASN A 745 13.70 -16.09 10.00
N THR A 746 12.87 -15.06 10.19
CA THR A 746 13.13 -13.72 9.65
C THR A 746 14.12 -12.90 10.47
N GLY A 747 14.50 -13.37 11.66
CA GLY A 747 15.34 -12.61 12.61
C GLY A 747 14.55 -11.54 13.38
N PHE A 748 13.25 -11.51 13.20
CA PHE A 748 12.33 -10.73 14.03
C PHE A 748 12.55 -11.10 15.50
N VAL A 749 12.61 -10.13 16.40
CA VAL A 749 12.74 -10.41 17.83
C VAL A 749 11.60 -11.31 18.25
N PRO A 750 11.87 -12.43 18.95
CA PRO A 750 10.82 -13.37 19.33
C PRO A 750 9.70 -12.65 20.06
N TYR A 751 8.48 -12.97 19.69
CA TYR A 751 7.30 -12.48 20.38
C TYR A 751 7.41 -12.78 21.89
N ASN A 752 7.31 -11.75 22.69
CA ASN A 752 7.23 -11.93 24.13
C ASN A 752 5.76 -12.18 24.50
N SER A 753 5.48 -13.38 24.99
CA SER A 753 4.14 -13.75 25.47
C SER A 753 3.71 -13.03 26.75
N ASP A 754 4.60 -12.29 27.39
CA ASP A 754 4.27 -11.46 28.54
C ASP A 754 3.56 -10.18 28.08
N PRO A 755 2.26 -10.03 28.29
CA PRO A 755 1.52 -8.84 27.88
C PRO A 755 1.97 -7.57 28.59
N THR A 756 2.76 -7.70 29.67
CA THR A 756 3.28 -6.57 30.45
C THR A 756 4.67 -6.13 30.00
N ALA A 757 5.36 -6.94 29.23
CA ALA A 757 6.74 -6.69 28.80
C ALA A 757 6.87 -5.79 27.58
N GLY A 758 5.86 -5.01 27.25
CA GLY A 758 5.84 -4.22 26.02
C GLY A 758 6.04 -5.14 24.82
N GLN A 759 5.02 -5.37 24.08
CA GLN A 759 4.99 -6.38 23.04
C GLN A 759 6.06 -6.10 22.00
N GLN A 760 7.02 -6.95 21.90
CA GLN A 760 7.94 -6.99 20.77
C GLN A 760 7.25 -7.77 19.65
N TYR A 761 6.86 -7.08 18.63
CA TYR A 761 6.26 -7.64 17.42
C TYR A 761 7.26 -7.72 16.30
#